data_73c963bb9f73bdfa1a52855509f9c1f8
#
_entry.id   73c963bb9f73bdfa1a52855509f9c1f8
#
_cell.length_a   1.000
_cell.length_b   1.000
_cell.length_c   1.000
_cell.angle_alpha   90.00
_cell.angle_beta   90.00
_cell.angle_gamma   90.00
#
_symmetry.space_group_name_H-M   'P 1'
#
loop_
_entity.id
_entity.type
_entity.pdbx_description
1 polymer ?
#
loop_
_entity_poly.entity_id
_entity_poly.type
_entity_poly.pdbx_seq_one_letter_code
_entity_poly.pdbx_strand_id
1 'polypeptide(L)'
;MMKKILWGLAIAALLLCCTLTAMAAEAIDITEECTFKASYNQRKPNQMYDKKFTTHWESGPNKAPWLAITAPAGMPIHGLYICFASVPETWEIQLGDGNDWFTYQAGDSRFLHTYVSIPEGAEKVRIVATSTKKIALKINELYVLSEGDVPAWVQRWEPTHEKADILFVSTHPDDELIFFGGAIPTYAAEQQRKVVVAYFTSSNIARQSELLNGLWHMGVRNYPVIGTFKDAYAKSMTAAYKTAGGREKVMEWMSGLYRQFKPEVVVTQDKDGEYGHNQHKIVAEAAQLCVEYAATEGQYLDSFMQYGAWQVKKLYLHLWPENQITFDWSVPLVSMNGSTGIELAEEAYALHKTQAGSGMSVKETGAEYDNRVFGLVHSTVGDDVRKDDFLENIYDSVGSFEEVPATPAPTAAPTAVPAYVSVMPPLNEKGFLPEGEFIYSSEEEGLWIFVDETAKVIIQRKYDATQPLTWFECELWGDVEKGEVLKTIQNDPEKMGKIRVDATETAKKHNVVFAMNTDYYTYRVAVNNSRKTGVVIRDGKILYDDRYEANEISPSLFPNLDTLAFYPDGSLSVHHSYELTAQDYIDRGAYDVFSFGPYLIKDGKLSEKAYESSDTRNPRAAVGMVEPGHYVAIMCEGRLKRSSGVTMSYLAKLMRAKNCQVAFNIDGGQTAVVVFMGKQLNQIGAYDGGKTNSRPTSEVVGIGFSDQVGIYEVK
;
A
#
# COMPACT_ATOMS: atom_id res chain seq x y z
N MET A 1 -23.47 29.14 49.41
CA MET A 1 -23.68 28.65 48.04
C MET A 1 -22.51 29.03 47.10
N MET A 2 -22.03 30.27 47.11
CA MET A 2 -20.90 30.75 46.28
C MET A 2 -19.54 30.02 46.48
N LYS A 3 -19.17 29.63 47.71
CA LYS A 3 -17.91 28.91 47.94
C LYS A 3 -17.87 27.47 47.36
N LYS A 4 -19.03 26.81 47.22
CA LYS A 4 -19.12 25.45 46.56
C LYS A 4 -19.08 25.54 45.04
N ILE A 5 -19.49 26.66 44.44
CA ILE A 5 -19.42 26.90 43.00
C ILE A 5 -17.99 27.25 42.56
N LEU A 6 -17.24 28.00 43.39
CA LEU A 6 -15.82 28.28 43.11
C LEU A 6 -14.91 27.04 43.20
N TRP A 7 -15.21 26.08 44.11
CA TRP A 7 -14.48 24.80 44.17
C TRP A 7 -14.81 23.86 43.01
N GLY A 8 -16.06 23.86 42.56
CA GLY A 8 -16.46 23.11 41.35
C GLY A 8 -15.80 23.62 40.07
N LEU A 9 -15.68 24.94 39.94
CA LEU A 9 -14.98 25.56 38.79
C LEU A 9 -13.46 25.38 38.84
N ALA A 10 -12.85 25.34 40.01
CA ALA A 10 -11.42 25.08 40.17
C ALA A 10 -11.06 23.60 39.86
N ILE A 11 -11.92 22.64 40.25
CA ILE A 11 -11.73 21.21 39.92
C ILE A 11 -12.02 20.99 38.45
N ALA A 12 -13.01 21.65 37.84
CA ALA A 12 -13.26 21.57 36.41
C ALA A 12 -12.11 22.18 35.57
N ALA A 13 -11.50 23.29 36.07
CA ALA A 13 -10.32 23.88 35.44
C ALA A 13 -9.06 23.02 35.61
N LEU A 14 -8.90 22.30 36.73
CA LEU A 14 -7.80 21.33 36.91
C LEU A 14 -8.00 20.04 36.09
N LEU A 15 -9.24 19.57 35.91
CA LEU A 15 -9.56 18.44 35.05
C LEU A 15 -9.47 18.78 33.54
N LEU A 16 -9.70 20.05 33.17
CA LEU A 16 -9.53 20.54 31.81
C LEU A 16 -8.03 20.74 31.44
N CYS A 17 -7.14 20.91 32.42
CA CYS A 17 -5.68 20.98 32.21
C CYS A 17 -5.00 19.60 32.09
N CYS A 18 -5.68 18.49 32.39
CA CYS A 18 -5.07 17.14 32.35
C CYS A 18 -5.40 16.34 31.11
N THR A 19 -6.03 16.92 30.07
CA THR A 19 -6.29 16.24 28.79
C THR A 19 -5.70 16.99 27.60
N LEU A 20 -4.80 17.90 27.80
CA LEU A 20 -3.83 18.25 26.77
C LEU A 20 -2.80 17.09 26.75
N THR A 21 -3.03 16.07 25.94
CA THR A 21 -1.90 15.29 25.41
C THR A 21 -0.95 16.33 24.85
N ALA A 22 0.14 16.58 25.57
CA ALA A 22 1.21 17.40 25.05
C ALA A 22 1.63 16.73 23.73
N MET A 23 1.31 17.34 22.60
CA MET A 23 2.00 17.00 21.36
C MET A 23 3.48 17.15 21.71
N ALA A 24 4.27 16.10 21.51
CA ALA A 24 5.69 16.20 21.69
C ALA A 24 6.15 17.40 20.84
N ALA A 25 6.95 18.28 21.41
CA ALA A 25 7.49 19.39 20.64
C ALA A 25 8.36 18.82 19.53
N GLU A 26 8.35 19.42 18.35
CA GLU A 26 9.24 19.03 17.27
C GLU A 26 10.71 19.14 17.74
N ALA A 27 11.53 18.14 17.40
CA ALA A 27 12.95 18.15 17.72
C ALA A 27 13.64 19.33 17.02
N ILE A 28 14.46 20.08 17.78
CA ILE A 28 15.21 21.21 17.24
C ILE A 28 16.61 20.81 16.80
N ASP A 29 17.11 21.49 15.77
CA ASP A 29 18.49 21.36 15.31
C ASP A 29 19.43 22.11 16.29
N ILE A 30 20.27 21.36 17.00
CA ILE A 30 21.25 21.85 17.99
C ILE A 30 22.68 21.74 17.46
N THR A 31 22.86 21.62 16.16
CA THR A 31 24.18 21.36 15.55
C THR A 31 25.20 22.46 15.84
N GLU A 32 24.79 23.72 15.78
CA GLU A 32 25.68 24.89 16.01
C GLU A 32 26.15 24.99 17.46
N GLU A 33 25.39 24.45 18.42
CA GLU A 33 25.70 24.42 19.84
C GLU A 33 26.62 23.25 20.23
N CYS A 34 26.74 22.25 19.34
CA CYS A 34 27.58 21.09 19.56
C CYS A 34 29.08 21.38 19.39
N THR A 35 29.91 20.60 20.05
CA THR A 35 31.35 20.62 19.82
C THR A 35 31.81 19.40 19.02
N PHE A 36 32.73 19.62 18.10
CA PHE A 36 33.19 18.59 17.17
C PHE A 36 34.65 18.25 17.35
N LYS A 37 34.98 16.95 17.32
CA LYS A 37 36.36 16.43 17.27
C LYS A 37 36.46 15.40 16.16
N ALA A 38 37.58 15.30 15.50
CA ALA A 38 37.82 14.33 14.46
C ALA A 38 39.13 13.56 14.65
N SER A 39 39.17 12.38 14.05
CA SER A 39 40.36 11.50 14.13
C SER A 39 41.59 12.12 13.51
N TYR A 40 41.45 13.01 12.54
CA TYR A 40 42.59 13.59 11.83
C TYR A 40 42.42 15.09 11.52
N ASN A 41 41.55 15.47 10.61
CA ASN A 41 41.38 16.88 10.20
C ASN A 41 40.27 17.57 11.00
N GLN A 42 40.59 18.59 11.78
CA GLN A 42 39.62 19.38 12.56
C GLN A 42 39.34 20.78 11.98
N ARG A 43 39.81 21.03 10.74
CA ARG A 43 39.61 22.33 10.09
C ARG A 43 38.23 22.45 9.49
N LYS A 44 37.67 23.65 9.56
CA LYS A 44 36.39 24.03 8.92
C LYS A 44 35.21 23.09 9.23
N PRO A 45 34.92 22.76 10.49
CA PRO A 45 33.77 21.94 10.82
C PRO A 45 32.45 22.55 10.33
N ASN A 46 32.37 23.88 10.23
CA ASN A 46 31.18 24.58 9.74
C ASN A 46 30.79 24.23 8.30
N GLN A 47 31.66 23.59 7.50
CA GLN A 47 31.31 23.13 6.15
C GLN A 47 30.34 21.93 6.16
N MET A 48 30.06 21.32 7.30
CA MET A 48 29.06 20.24 7.42
C MET A 48 27.73 20.71 8.00
N TYR A 49 27.53 22.02 8.18
CA TYR A 49 26.26 22.63 8.59
C TYR A 49 26.09 24.07 8.05
N ASP A 50 26.70 24.34 6.87
CA ASP A 50 26.58 25.64 6.22
C ASP A 50 25.39 25.72 5.24
N LYS A 51 24.56 24.67 5.19
CA LYS A 51 23.35 24.51 4.37
C LYS A 51 23.63 24.59 2.87
N LYS A 52 24.82 24.09 2.46
CA LYS A 52 25.29 24.10 1.07
C LYS A 52 25.81 22.73 0.64
N PHE A 53 25.09 22.03 -0.19
CA PHE A 53 25.56 20.76 -0.78
C PHE A 53 26.75 20.88 -1.73
N THR A 54 27.18 22.10 -2.05
CA THR A 54 28.41 22.37 -2.86
C THR A 54 29.69 22.34 -2.02
N THR A 55 29.56 22.32 -0.70
CA THR A 55 30.67 22.23 0.26
C THR A 55 30.58 20.93 1.06
N HIS A 56 31.67 20.49 1.63
CA HIS A 56 31.69 19.37 2.56
C HIS A 56 32.88 19.46 3.53
N TRP A 57 32.72 18.86 4.67
CA TRP A 57 33.80 18.57 5.59
C TRP A 57 34.44 17.19 5.28
N GLU A 58 35.75 17.09 5.42
CA GLU A 58 36.53 15.86 5.19
C GLU A 58 37.49 15.58 6.33
N SER A 59 37.45 14.36 6.89
CA SER A 59 38.29 13.92 8.00
C SER A 59 39.78 13.82 7.67
N GLY A 60 40.12 13.75 6.38
CA GLY A 60 41.43 13.23 5.94
C GLY A 60 41.50 11.70 5.96
N PRO A 61 42.42 11.09 5.15
CA PRO A 61 42.44 9.64 4.95
C PRO A 61 43.01 8.86 6.14
N ASN A 62 42.22 7.90 6.67
CA ASN A 62 42.59 6.96 7.72
C ASN A 62 41.88 5.61 7.49
N LYS A 63 42.28 4.55 8.20
CA LYS A 63 41.61 3.22 8.16
C LYS A 63 40.25 3.24 8.85
N ALA A 64 40.13 4.00 9.93
CA ALA A 64 38.85 4.19 10.66
C ALA A 64 38.71 5.68 11.03
N PRO A 65 38.46 6.56 10.04
CA PRO A 65 38.21 7.97 10.31
C PRO A 65 36.87 8.15 11.04
N TRP A 66 36.86 9.07 12.00
CA TRP A 66 35.68 9.34 12.80
C TRP A 66 35.49 10.84 13.03
N LEU A 67 34.23 11.23 13.22
CA LEU A 67 33.76 12.52 13.70
C LEU A 67 32.99 12.30 15.01
N ALA A 68 33.47 12.87 16.11
CA ALA A 68 32.82 12.86 17.39
C ALA A 68 32.09 14.20 17.65
N ILE A 69 30.89 14.10 18.15
CA ILE A 69 29.96 15.18 18.44
C ILE A 69 29.70 15.12 19.97
N THR A 70 29.82 16.25 20.61
CA THR A 70 29.46 16.40 22.03
C THR A 70 28.32 17.40 22.13
N ALA A 71 27.23 17.00 22.75
CA ALA A 71 26.06 17.81 23.00
C ALA A 71 26.34 19.01 23.91
N PRO A 72 25.61 20.10 23.81
CA PRO A 72 25.61 21.15 24.83
C PRO A 72 25.04 20.62 26.15
N ALA A 73 25.44 21.22 27.28
CA ALA A 73 24.99 20.76 28.58
C ALA A 73 23.46 20.80 28.74
N GLY A 74 22.87 19.68 29.13
CA GLY A 74 21.41 19.55 29.33
C GLY A 74 20.56 19.39 28.05
N MET A 75 21.20 19.21 26.88
CA MET A 75 20.50 18.98 25.62
C MET A 75 21.10 17.74 24.92
N PRO A 76 20.76 16.52 25.35
CA PRO A 76 21.29 15.30 24.76
C PRO A 76 20.90 15.14 23.29
N ILE A 77 21.72 14.41 22.55
CA ILE A 77 21.50 14.10 21.13
C ILE A 77 20.48 12.96 21.05
N HIS A 78 19.33 13.21 20.45
CA HIS A 78 18.30 12.20 20.21
C HIS A 78 18.21 11.74 18.75
N GLY A 79 18.88 12.44 17.84
CA GLY A 79 18.95 12.03 16.44
C GLY A 79 20.10 12.66 15.69
N LEU A 80 20.57 11.98 14.66
CA LEU A 80 21.52 12.50 13.68
C LEU A 80 20.91 12.37 12.29
N TYR A 81 20.84 13.45 11.54
CA TYR A 81 20.55 13.41 10.11
C TYR A 81 21.80 13.77 9.36
N ILE A 82 22.33 12.82 8.58
CA ILE A 82 23.64 12.87 7.93
C ILE A 82 23.44 12.86 6.43
N CYS A 83 23.92 13.90 5.75
CA CYS A 83 24.02 13.97 4.30
C CYS A 83 25.49 13.76 3.92
N PHE A 84 25.82 12.62 3.39
CA PHE A 84 27.19 12.30 2.99
C PHE A 84 27.57 12.99 1.68
N ALA A 85 28.82 13.44 1.56
CA ALA A 85 29.40 13.79 0.26
C ALA A 85 29.89 12.54 -0.49
N SER A 86 30.14 11.45 0.24
CA SER A 86 30.43 10.13 -0.27
C SER A 86 30.11 9.15 0.85
N VAL A 87 29.18 8.24 0.62
CA VAL A 87 28.81 7.23 1.63
C VAL A 87 29.96 6.21 1.78
N PRO A 88 30.45 5.96 3.01
CA PRO A 88 31.44 4.90 3.24
C PRO A 88 30.84 3.51 2.96
N GLU A 89 31.67 2.57 2.49
CA GLU A 89 31.24 1.16 2.27
C GLU A 89 30.72 0.53 3.57
N THR A 90 31.35 0.85 4.69
CA THR A 90 30.93 0.43 6.03
C THR A 90 31.14 1.57 7.00
N TRP A 91 30.17 1.79 7.87
CA TRP A 91 30.23 2.80 8.91
C TRP A 91 29.31 2.45 10.07
N GLU A 92 29.50 3.11 11.20
CA GLU A 92 28.69 2.89 12.41
C GLU A 92 28.55 4.15 13.23
N ILE A 93 27.52 4.18 14.07
CA ILE A 93 27.37 5.13 15.16
C ILE A 93 27.86 4.48 16.44
N GLN A 94 28.66 5.24 17.19
CA GLN A 94 29.10 4.85 18.52
C GLN A 94 28.65 5.91 19.53
N LEU A 95 28.29 5.45 20.74
CA LEU A 95 27.99 6.32 21.89
C LEU A 95 29.18 6.35 22.83
N GLY A 96 29.41 7.52 23.43
CA GLY A 96 30.52 7.73 24.36
C GLY A 96 30.07 7.72 25.82
N ASP A 97 30.78 6.93 26.66
CA ASP A 97 30.63 6.97 28.11
C ASP A 97 32.03 7.28 28.73
N GLY A 98 32.16 8.46 29.33
CA GLY A 98 33.44 8.94 29.80
C GLY A 98 34.48 9.05 28.68
N ASN A 99 35.48 8.20 28.70
CA ASN A 99 36.52 8.08 27.65
C ASN A 99 36.32 6.89 26.71
N ASP A 100 35.36 6.02 27.00
CA ASP A 100 35.08 4.81 26.23
C ASP A 100 34.04 5.05 25.15
N TRP A 101 34.07 4.19 24.11
CA TRP A 101 33.13 4.23 22.99
C TRP A 101 32.64 2.82 22.70
N PHE A 102 31.33 2.69 22.49
CA PHE A 102 30.72 1.41 22.14
C PHE A 102 29.84 1.57 20.91
N THR A 103 29.82 0.56 20.04
CA THR A 103 28.98 0.55 18.85
C THR A 103 27.51 0.51 19.25
N TYR A 104 26.76 1.50 18.79
CA TYR A 104 25.31 1.61 18.99
C TYR A 104 24.57 0.97 17.85
N GLN A 105 24.90 1.38 16.60
CA GLN A 105 24.22 0.93 15.40
C GLN A 105 25.17 0.92 14.19
N ALA A 106 25.06 -0.13 13.36
CA ALA A 106 25.68 -0.13 12.03
C ALA A 106 24.96 0.85 11.12
N GLY A 107 25.72 1.56 10.29
CA GLY A 107 25.16 2.50 9.31
C GLY A 107 24.68 1.80 8.04
N ASP A 108 23.67 2.36 7.41
CA ASP A 108 23.19 1.91 6.11
C ASP A 108 23.91 2.66 4.98
N SER A 109 24.70 1.92 4.21
CA SER A 109 25.50 2.48 3.11
C SER A 109 24.72 2.61 1.78
N ARG A 110 23.44 2.29 1.75
CA ARG A 110 22.59 2.43 0.55
C ARG A 110 22.19 3.88 0.30
N PHE A 111 22.11 4.71 1.34
CA PHE A 111 21.51 6.03 1.30
C PHE A 111 22.53 7.15 1.47
N LEU A 112 22.47 8.15 0.56
CA LEU A 112 23.30 9.34 0.66
C LEU A 112 22.89 10.23 1.85
N HIS A 113 21.59 10.31 2.10
CA HIS A 113 20.97 10.98 3.23
C HIS A 113 20.40 9.91 4.17
N THR A 114 20.76 9.96 5.44
CA THR A 114 20.35 8.95 6.43
C THR A 114 20.03 9.58 7.77
N TYR A 115 19.03 9.06 8.45
CA TYR A 115 18.66 9.45 9.80
C TYR A 115 18.95 8.30 10.77
N VAL A 116 19.57 8.62 11.89
CA VAL A 116 19.81 7.68 12.99
C VAL A 116 19.13 8.20 14.25
N SER A 117 18.19 7.43 14.80
CA SER A 117 17.51 7.74 16.04
C SER A 117 18.32 7.26 17.25
N ILE A 118 18.33 8.06 18.30
CA ILE A 118 18.96 7.76 19.60
C ILE A 118 17.92 8.03 20.70
N PRO A 119 16.93 7.15 20.90
CA PRO A 119 15.74 7.43 21.74
C PRO A 119 16.08 7.79 23.19
N GLU A 120 17.09 7.15 23.79
CA GLU A 120 17.53 7.38 25.15
C GLU A 120 18.34 8.70 25.32
N GLY A 121 18.66 9.34 24.18
CA GLY A 121 19.57 10.48 24.16
C GLY A 121 21.02 10.12 24.49
N ALA A 122 21.96 10.92 24.03
CA ALA A 122 23.38 10.74 24.31
C ALA A 122 24.09 12.08 24.43
N GLU A 123 25.02 12.20 25.40
CA GLU A 123 25.88 13.38 25.52
C GLU A 123 26.98 13.39 24.46
N LYS A 124 27.43 12.20 24.01
CA LYS A 124 28.51 12.05 23.05
C LYS A 124 28.19 10.97 22.03
N VAL A 125 28.29 11.32 20.78
CA VAL A 125 28.06 10.41 19.64
C VAL A 125 29.23 10.55 18.69
N ARG A 126 29.64 9.46 18.04
CA ARG A 126 30.57 9.56 16.91
C ARG A 126 30.14 8.73 15.70
N ILE A 127 30.40 9.27 14.53
CA ILE A 127 30.28 8.60 13.24
C ILE A 127 31.63 8.03 12.90
N VAL A 128 31.72 6.74 12.66
CA VAL A 128 32.97 6.03 12.33
C VAL A 128 32.81 5.34 10.99
N ALA A 129 33.66 5.66 10.04
CA ALA A 129 33.75 4.91 8.78
C ALA A 129 34.84 3.84 8.92
N THR A 130 34.57 2.57 8.57
CA THR A 130 35.51 1.47 8.69
C THR A 130 35.94 0.99 7.30
N SER A 131 37.24 0.72 7.13
CA SER A 131 37.77 0.22 5.86
C SER A 131 39.14 -0.46 6.07
N THR A 132 39.44 -1.43 5.22
CA THR A 132 40.77 -2.03 5.13
C THR A 132 41.80 -1.07 4.49
N LYS A 133 41.31 -0.11 3.70
CA LYS A 133 42.12 0.93 3.04
C LYS A 133 41.99 2.25 3.81
N LYS A 134 42.91 3.18 3.56
CA LYS A 134 42.74 4.57 4.04
C LYS A 134 41.65 5.24 3.24
N ILE A 135 40.62 5.68 3.92
CA ILE A 135 39.49 6.44 3.37
C ILE A 135 39.31 7.74 4.15
N ALA A 136 38.60 8.69 3.58
CA ALA A 136 38.16 9.88 4.28
C ALA A 136 36.65 9.82 4.53
N LEU A 137 36.22 10.16 5.72
CA LEU A 137 34.81 10.43 6.02
C LEU A 137 34.49 11.81 5.48
N LYS A 138 33.48 11.91 4.60
CA LYS A 138 33.06 13.14 3.93
C LYS A 138 31.58 13.40 4.19
N ILE A 139 31.29 14.54 4.82
CA ILE A 139 29.91 14.94 5.19
C ILE A 139 29.62 16.29 4.54
N ASN A 140 28.54 16.37 3.74
CA ASN A 140 28.03 17.60 3.19
C ASN A 140 27.29 18.42 4.24
N GLU A 141 26.24 17.78 4.84
CA GLU A 141 25.41 18.39 5.85
C GLU A 141 25.18 17.41 7.00
N LEU A 142 25.18 17.93 8.21
CA LEU A 142 24.88 17.20 9.43
C LEU A 142 23.92 18.01 10.25
N TYR A 143 22.87 17.36 10.75
CA TYR A 143 21.93 17.94 11.68
C TYR A 143 21.89 17.06 12.94
N VAL A 144 22.11 17.69 14.08
CA VAL A 144 22.03 17.07 15.40
C VAL A 144 20.72 17.48 16.04
N LEU A 145 19.87 16.51 16.35
CA LEU A 145 18.51 16.77 16.82
C LEU A 145 18.37 16.51 18.32
N SER A 146 17.67 17.42 18.99
CA SER A 146 17.24 17.29 20.40
C SER A 146 16.13 16.25 20.55
N GLU A 147 15.63 16.06 21.77
CA GLU A 147 14.39 15.34 22.05
C GLU A 147 13.21 16.02 21.36
N GLY A 148 12.29 15.22 20.79
CA GLY A 148 11.09 15.68 20.12
C GLY A 148 10.71 14.83 18.92
N ASP A 149 9.58 15.17 18.28
CA ASP A 149 9.15 14.55 17.03
C ASP A 149 10.13 14.89 15.90
N VAL A 150 10.46 13.90 15.10
CA VAL A 150 11.40 14.07 13.98
C VAL A 150 10.81 15.02 12.96
N PRO A 151 11.49 16.15 12.61
CA PRO A 151 11.00 17.10 11.64
C PRO A 151 10.66 16.46 10.28
N ALA A 152 9.58 16.91 9.63
CA ALA A 152 9.12 16.37 8.36
C ALA A 152 10.15 16.43 7.22
N TRP A 153 11.07 17.39 7.26
CA TRP A 153 12.16 17.55 6.29
C TRP A 153 13.30 16.55 6.46
N VAL A 154 13.38 15.82 7.58
CA VAL A 154 14.39 14.80 7.84
C VAL A 154 14.03 13.56 7.06
N GLN A 155 14.88 13.20 6.11
CA GLN A 155 14.64 12.09 5.19
C GLN A 155 14.96 10.75 5.85
N ARG A 156 13.99 9.84 5.79
CA ARG A 156 14.07 8.45 6.28
C ARG A 156 13.77 7.53 5.12
N TRP A 157 14.77 7.37 4.25
CA TRP A 157 14.62 6.61 3.02
C TRP A 157 14.43 5.11 3.27
N GLU A 158 13.51 4.54 2.54
CA GLU A 158 13.35 3.10 2.39
C GLU A 158 14.05 2.62 1.11
N PRO A 159 14.41 1.33 1.00
CA PRO A 159 14.94 0.78 -0.25
C PRO A 159 14.00 1.05 -1.43
N THR A 160 14.59 1.15 -2.63
CA THR A 160 13.83 1.22 -3.88
C THR A 160 12.87 0.03 -3.97
N HIS A 161 11.66 0.25 -4.45
CA HIS A 161 10.69 -0.84 -4.65
C HIS A 161 11.25 -1.95 -5.53
N GLU A 162 11.01 -3.21 -5.18
CA GLU A 162 11.40 -4.36 -6.01
C GLU A 162 10.56 -4.46 -7.29
N LYS A 163 9.31 -3.98 -7.25
CA LYS A 163 8.41 -3.87 -8.39
C LYS A 163 7.75 -2.50 -8.40
N ALA A 164 7.60 -1.90 -9.57
CA ALA A 164 6.97 -0.60 -9.76
C ALA A 164 5.58 -0.72 -10.40
N ASP A 165 4.63 0.07 -9.93
CA ASP A 165 3.41 0.37 -10.67
C ASP A 165 3.72 1.33 -11.81
N ILE A 166 4.48 2.39 -11.48
CA ILE A 166 4.95 3.37 -12.45
C ILE A 166 6.45 3.60 -12.26
N LEU A 167 7.18 3.52 -13.36
CA LEU A 167 8.58 3.93 -13.45
C LEU A 167 8.65 5.29 -14.19
N PHE A 168 9.02 6.33 -13.47
CA PHE A 168 9.39 7.61 -14.08
C PHE A 168 10.88 7.61 -14.42
N VAL A 169 11.21 7.89 -15.68
CA VAL A 169 12.60 7.99 -16.12
C VAL A 169 12.91 9.42 -16.49
N SER A 170 13.64 10.10 -15.61
CA SER A 170 14.14 11.45 -15.80
C SER A 170 15.55 11.44 -16.37
N THR A 171 15.91 12.38 -17.26
CA THR A 171 17.27 12.46 -17.79
C THR A 171 18.20 13.10 -16.77
N HIS A 172 17.85 14.28 -16.26
CA HIS A 172 18.66 15.03 -15.29
C HIS A 172 17.86 15.22 -13.98
N PRO A 173 18.56 15.43 -12.86
CA PRO A 173 17.90 15.86 -11.63
C PRO A 173 17.28 17.27 -11.82
N ASP A 174 15.97 17.39 -11.75
CA ASP A 174 15.07 18.52 -11.96
C ASP A 174 14.09 18.35 -13.13
N ASP A 175 14.40 17.58 -14.15
CA ASP A 175 13.52 17.35 -15.30
C ASP A 175 12.16 16.74 -14.86
N GLU A 176 12.15 15.89 -13.84
CA GLU A 176 10.94 15.28 -13.31
C GLU A 176 9.96 16.28 -12.72
N LEU A 177 10.47 17.42 -12.23
CA LEU A 177 9.68 18.50 -11.68
C LEU A 177 9.17 19.42 -12.79
N ILE A 178 10.04 19.72 -13.73
CA ILE A 178 9.76 20.68 -14.82
C ILE A 178 8.78 20.06 -15.83
N PHE A 179 8.99 18.77 -16.20
CA PHE A 179 8.29 18.15 -17.32
C PHE A 179 7.23 17.12 -16.92
N PHE A 180 7.24 16.60 -15.68
CA PHE A 180 6.23 15.67 -15.22
C PHE A 180 5.24 16.31 -14.22
N GLY A 181 5.50 17.53 -13.78
CA GLY A 181 4.61 18.34 -12.96
C GLY A 181 4.16 17.62 -11.70
N GLY A 182 2.85 17.56 -11.48
CA GLY A 182 2.23 16.94 -10.33
C GLY A 182 2.11 15.40 -10.37
N ALA A 183 2.66 14.72 -11.40
CA ALA A 183 2.51 13.29 -11.55
C ALA A 183 3.07 12.50 -10.36
N ILE A 184 4.31 12.78 -9.97
CA ILE A 184 4.98 12.03 -8.90
C ILE A 184 4.24 12.13 -7.56
N PRO A 185 3.90 13.32 -7.02
CA PRO A 185 3.16 13.39 -5.74
C PRO A 185 1.75 12.81 -5.84
N THR A 186 1.08 12.92 -6.99
CA THR A 186 -0.23 12.32 -7.19
C THR A 186 -0.19 10.81 -7.08
N TYR A 187 0.78 10.16 -7.73
CA TYR A 187 0.87 8.70 -7.69
C TYR A 187 1.57 8.17 -6.44
N ALA A 188 2.67 8.78 -6.01
CA ALA A 188 3.42 8.29 -4.87
C ALA A 188 2.75 8.60 -3.52
N ALA A 189 2.33 9.85 -3.31
CA ALA A 189 1.79 10.28 -2.03
C ALA A 189 0.27 10.10 -1.94
N GLU A 190 -0.51 10.63 -2.89
CA GLU A 190 -1.97 10.59 -2.81
C GLU A 190 -2.53 9.21 -3.12
N GLN A 191 -2.09 8.60 -4.21
CA GLN A 191 -2.56 7.27 -4.60
C GLN A 191 -1.76 6.12 -3.99
N GLN A 192 -0.67 6.41 -3.28
CA GLN A 192 0.21 5.43 -2.63
C GLN A 192 0.65 4.29 -3.56
N ARG A 193 0.95 4.64 -4.81
CA ARG A 193 1.46 3.69 -5.80
C ARG A 193 2.94 3.40 -5.57
N LYS A 194 3.39 2.24 -5.98
CA LYS A 194 4.82 1.92 -6.04
C LYS A 194 5.48 2.70 -7.18
N VAL A 195 5.88 3.92 -6.88
CA VAL A 195 6.58 4.78 -7.82
C VAL A 195 8.08 4.58 -7.67
N VAL A 196 8.74 4.24 -8.79
CA VAL A 196 10.19 4.28 -8.90
C VAL A 196 10.57 5.46 -9.77
N VAL A 197 11.47 6.32 -9.30
CA VAL A 197 12.05 7.40 -10.10
C VAL A 197 13.49 7.06 -10.43
N ALA A 198 13.83 7.01 -11.71
CA ALA A 198 15.17 6.72 -12.20
C ALA A 198 15.73 7.92 -12.96
N TYR A 199 16.96 8.28 -12.65
CA TYR A 199 17.70 9.36 -13.32
C TYR A 199 18.77 8.77 -14.22
N PHE A 200 18.82 9.21 -15.47
CA PHE A 200 19.85 8.79 -16.42
C PHE A 200 21.23 9.34 -16.02
N THR A 201 21.28 10.61 -15.65
CA THR A 201 22.50 11.25 -15.16
C THR A 201 22.37 11.71 -13.70
N SER A 202 23.50 11.82 -13.03
CA SER A 202 23.57 12.47 -11.72
C SER A 202 24.90 13.21 -11.62
N SER A 203 24.96 14.37 -12.19
CA SER A 203 26.22 15.04 -12.53
C SER A 203 27.18 15.27 -11.35
N ASN A 204 26.68 15.56 -10.17
CA ASN A 204 27.50 15.77 -8.97
C ASN A 204 26.66 15.60 -7.70
N ILE A 205 27.36 15.54 -6.57
CA ILE A 205 26.77 15.27 -5.27
C ILE A 205 25.76 16.34 -4.82
N ALA A 206 25.96 17.60 -5.18
CA ALA A 206 25.02 18.66 -4.83
C ALA A 206 23.68 18.44 -5.54
N ARG A 207 23.69 18.12 -6.83
CA ARG A 207 22.47 17.79 -7.58
C ARG A 207 21.80 16.49 -7.08
N GLN A 208 22.59 15.49 -6.64
CA GLN A 208 22.02 14.29 -6.02
C GLN A 208 21.30 14.63 -4.71
N SER A 209 21.88 15.48 -3.88
CA SER A 209 21.23 15.92 -2.64
C SER A 209 19.98 16.76 -2.92
N GLU A 210 20.01 17.61 -3.93
CA GLU A 210 18.86 18.43 -4.34
C GLU A 210 17.70 17.56 -4.86
N LEU A 211 17.97 16.55 -5.70
CA LEU A 211 16.93 15.62 -6.16
C LEU A 211 16.30 14.82 -5.00
N LEU A 212 17.12 14.40 -4.01
CA LEU A 212 16.59 13.71 -2.84
C LEU A 212 15.68 14.62 -2.01
N ASN A 213 16.05 15.90 -1.87
CA ASN A 213 15.20 16.90 -1.20
C ASN A 213 13.89 17.11 -1.96
N GLY A 214 13.94 17.25 -3.28
CA GLY A 214 12.77 17.43 -4.14
C GLY A 214 11.81 16.22 -4.04
N LEU A 215 12.33 15.01 -4.24
CA LEU A 215 11.53 13.78 -4.16
C LEU A 215 10.89 13.57 -2.77
N TRP A 216 11.67 13.82 -1.70
CA TRP A 216 11.15 13.74 -0.35
C TRP A 216 10.01 14.74 -0.10
N HIS A 217 10.18 15.97 -0.60
CA HIS A 217 9.16 17.02 -0.52
C HIS A 217 7.87 16.61 -1.26
N MET A 218 7.99 15.94 -2.41
CA MET A 218 6.86 15.42 -3.18
C MET A 218 6.24 14.13 -2.60
N GLY A 219 6.66 13.69 -1.42
CA GLY A 219 6.09 12.53 -0.75
C GLY A 219 6.67 11.17 -1.16
N VAL A 220 7.73 11.13 -1.97
CA VAL A 220 8.45 9.88 -2.26
C VAL A 220 9.23 9.45 -1.03
N ARG A 221 9.14 8.17 -0.67
CA ARG A 221 9.81 7.59 0.51
C ARG A 221 10.79 6.48 0.16
N ASN A 222 10.65 5.88 -1.02
CA ASN A 222 11.57 4.86 -1.51
C ASN A 222 12.68 5.51 -2.35
N TYR A 223 13.91 5.05 -2.09
CA TYR A 223 15.12 5.67 -2.67
C TYR A 223 15.11 5.59 -4.20
N PRO A 224 15.45 6.67 -4.92
CA PRO A 224 15.46 6.67 -6.38
C PRO A 224 16.64 5.86 -6.95
N VAL A 225 16.54 5.52 -8.22
CA VAL A 225 17.66 4.94 -8.99
C VAL A 225 18.48 6.08 -9.58
N ILE A 226 19.72 6.22 -9.14
CA ILE A 226 20.60 7.28 -9.62
C ILE A 226 21.59 6.70 -10.63
N GLY A 227 21.39 7.02 -11.91
CA GLY A 227 22.25 6.59 -13.01
C GLY A 227 23.64 7.25 -12.94
N THR A 228 24.59 6.61 -13.59
CA THR A 228 26.00 7.02 -13.58
C THR A 228 26.49 7.63 -14.89
N PHE A 229 25.58 7.88 -15.83
CA PHE A 229 25.94 8.48 -17.11
C PHE A 229 26.35 9.95 -16.92
N LYS A 230 27.30 10.36 -17.75
CA LYS A 230 27.81 11.74 -17.69
C LYS A 230 26.75 12.72 -18.18
N ASP A 231 26.43 13.71 -17.38
CA ASP A 231 25.65 14.87 -17.77
C ASP A 231 26.46 15.73 -18.75
N ALA A 232 25.92 15.99 -19.95
CA ALA A 232 26.57 16.79 -20.97
C ALA A 232 25.58 17.31 -22.02
N TYR A 233 25.66 18.58 -22.31
CA TYR A 233 24.95 19.17 -23.45
C TYR A 233 25.58 18.71 -24.77
N ALA A 234 24.97 17.75 -25.43
CA ALA A 234 25.46 17.16 -26.67
C ALA A 234 24.82 17.83 -27.90
N LYS A 235 25.61 18.02 -28.95
CA LYS A 235 25.15 18.69 -30.17
C LYS A 235 24.31 17.79 -31.11
N SER A 236 24.24 16.50 -30.84
CA SER A 236 23.45 15.52 -31.60
C SER A 236 23.24 14.28 -30.76
N MET A 237 22.24 13.41 -31.12
CA MET A 237 22.03 12.14 -30.50
C MET A 237 23.27 11.22 -30.59
N THR A 238 23.98 11.21 -31.72
CA THR A 238 25.26 10.48 -31.88
C THR A 238 26.30 10.92 -30.85
N ALA A 239 26.39 12.23 -30.59
CA ALA A 239 27.30 12.77 -29.59
C ALA A 239 26.82 12.45 -28.16
N ALA A 240 25.53 12.47 -27.92
CA ALA A 240 24.93 12.05 -26.63
C ALA A 240 25.21 10.59 -26.32
N TYR A 241 24.96 9.69 -27.25
CA TYR A 241 25.32 8.27 -27.12
C TYR A 241 26.82 8.05 -26.88
N LYS A 242 27.67 8.77 -27.64
CA LYS A 242 29.12 8.70 -27.44
C LYS A 242 29.50 9.10 -26.01
N THR A 243 28.90 10.17 -25.50
CA THR A 243 29.15 10.63 -24.12
C THR A 243 28.68 9.64 -23.07
N ALA A 244 27.58 8.95 -23.34
CA ALA A 244 27.04 7.87 -22.50
C ALA A 244 27.83 6.55 -22.58
N GLY A 245 28.85 6.47 -23.42
CA GLY A 245 29.66 5.25 -23.61
C GLY A 245 29.15 4.31 -24.69
N GLY A 246 28.20 4.74 -25.52
CA GLY A 246 27.64 4.02 -26.66
C GLY A 246 26.14 3.75 -26.53
N ARG A 247 25.50 3.51 -27.68
CA ARG A 247 24.07 3.24 -27.75
C ARG A 247 23.69 1.98 -26.98
N GLU A 248 24.44 0.92 -27.16
CA GLU A 248 24.19 -0.38 -26.49
C GLU A 248 24.16 -0.26 -24.97
N LYS A 249 25.07 0.52 -24.38
CA LYS A 249 25.11 0.74 -22.93
C LYS A 249 23.85 1.43 -22.41
N VAL A 250 23.30 2.36 -23.18
CA VAL A 250 22.05 3.05 -22.83
C VAL A 250 20.86 2.08 -22.92
N MET A 251 20.79 1.25 -23.95
CA MET A 251 19.74 0.26 -24.12
C MET A 251 19.82 -0.84 -23.05
N GLU A 252 21.01 -1.31 -22.72
CA GLU A 252 21.25 -2.28 -21.65
C GLU A 252 20.77 -1.74 -20.29
N TRP A 253 21.09 -0.48 -19.99
CA TRP A 253 20.65 0.17 -18.75
C TRP A 253 19.12 0.28 -18.70
N MET A 254 18.46 0.76 -19.75
CA MET A 254 17.02 0.93 -19.80
C MET A 254 16.28 -0.43 -19.72
N SER A 255 16.77 -1.44 -20.50
CA SER A 255 16.22 -2.82 -20.43
C SER A 255 16.41 -3.41 -19.03
N GLY A 256 17.55 -3.10 -18.39
CA GLY A 256 17.86 -3.50 -17.02
C GLY A 256 16.86 -2.92 -16.02
N LEU A 257 16.51 -1.62 -16.13
CA LEU A 257 15.49 -0.98 -15.30
C LEU A 257 14.12 -1.68 -15.45
N TYR A 258 13.70 -1.95 -16.69
CA TYR A 258 12.41 -2.58 -16.95
C TYR A 258 12.34 -4.00 -16.36
N ARG A 259 13.40 -4.77 -16.46
CA ARG A 259 13.47 -6.13 -15.91
C ARG A 259 13.59 -6.15 -14.40
N GLN A 260 14.39 -5.24 -13.85
CA GLN A 260 14.62 -5.17 -12.40
C GLN A 260 13.37 -4.73 -11.65
N PHE A 261 12.73 -3.66 -12.10
CA PHE A 261 11.60 -3.07 -11.40
C PHE A 261 10.24 -3.50 -11.94
N LYS A 262 10.21 -4.24 -13.04
CA LYS A 262 8.99 -4.80 -13.62
C LYS A 262 7.82 -3.80 -13.65
N PRO A 263 8.01 -2.59 -14.20
CA PRO A 263 6.98 -1.56 -14.19
C PRO A 263 5.80 -1.96 -15.06
N GLU A 264 4.59 -1.69 -14.56
CA GLU A 264 3.40 -1.80 -15.37
C GLU A 264 3.34 -0.66 -16.40
N VAL A 265 3.67 0.55 -15.95
CA VAL A 265 3.70 1.77 -16.75
C VAL A 265 5.07 2.44 -16.67
N VAL A 266 5.53 2.95 -17.79
CA VAL A 266 6.72 3.82 -17.88
C VAL A 266 6.31 5.20 -18.36
N VAL A 267 6.84 6.23 -17.73
CA VAL A 267 6.65 7.64 -18.11
C VAL A 267 8.02 8.29 -18.28
N THR A 268 8.25 8.95 -19.40
CA THR A 268 9.52 9.64 -19.65
C THR A 268 9.35 10.87 -20.56
N GLN A 269 10.43 11.45 -20.96
CA GLN A 269 10.53 12.75 -21.64
C GLN A 269 10.12 12.69 -23.11
N ASP A 270 10.01 13.90 -23.72
CA ASP A 270 9.66 14.06 -25.13
C ASP A 270 10.70 13.44 -26.06
N LYS A 271 10.23 12.81 -27.15
CA LYS A 271 11.07 12.27 -28.22
C LYS A 271 11.94 13.35 -28.92
N ASP A 272 11.46 14.58 -28.94
CA ASP A 272 12.17 15.72 -29.53
C ASP A 272 13.02 16.47 -28.49
N GLY A 273 12.98 15.99 -27.21
CA GLY A 273 13.85 16.41 -26.11
C GLY A 273 13.51 17.79 -25.58
N GLU A 274 12.26 18.06 -25.30
CA GLU A 274 11.67 19.32 -24.86
C GLU A 274 12.29 20.53 -25.57
N TYR A 275 13.33 21.13 -25.05
CA TYR A 275 14.05 22.23 -25.71
C TYR A 275 15.15 21.78 -26.71
N GLY A 276 15.01 20.57 -27.28
CA GLY A 276 15.94 19.98 -28.23
C GLY A 276 17.14 19.27 -27.61
N HIS A 277 17.12 18.98 -26.30
CA HIS A 277 18.21 18.34 -25.56
C HIS A 277 18.46 16.91 -26.00
N ASN A 278 19.64 16.61 -26.53
CA ASN A 278 19.91 15.32 -27.15
C ASN A 278 20.05 14.17 -26.16
N GLN A 279 20.32 14.42 -24.86
CA GLN A 279 20.25 13.35 -23.85
C GLN A 279 18.80 12.96 -23.57
N HIS A 280 17.84 13.89 -23.55
CA HIS A 280 16.40 13.57 -23.47
C HIS A 280 15.97 12.69 -24.64
N LYS A 281 16.39 13.06 -25.87
CA LYS A 281 16.06 12.27 -27.08
C LYS A 281 16.55 10.83 -27.01
N ILE A 282 17.79 10.60 -26.54
CA ILE A 282 18.31 9.21 -26.43
C ILE A 282 17.65 8.42 -25.31
N VAL A 283 17.20 9.07 -24.24
CA VAL A 283 16.42 8.43 -23.17
C VAL A 283 15.02 8.05 -23.68
N ALA A 284 14.35 8.97 -24.39
CA ALA A 284 13.05 8.69 -25.01
C ALA A 284 13.14 7.60 -26.09
N GLU A 285 14.19 7.58 -26.92
CA GLU A 285 14.44 6.49 -27.90
C GLU A 285 14.67 5.16 -27.19
N ALA A 286 15.49 5.16 -26.13
CA ALA A 286 15.77 3.95 -25.36
C ALA A 286 14.51 3.43 -24.68
N ALA A 287 13.69 4.30 -24.12
CA ALA A 287 12.44 3.91 -23.48
C ALA A 287 11.50 3.19 -24.46
N GLN A 288 11.37 3.66 -25.68
CA GLN A 288 10.55 3.05 -26.72
C GLN A 288 11.07 1.68 -27.17
N LEU A 289 12.36 1.60 -27.50
CA LEU A 289 12.96 0.36 -28.03
C LEU A 289 13.07 -0.73 -26.95
N CYS A 290 13.32 -0.34 -25.72
CA CYS A 290 13.50 -1.29 -24.62
C CYS A 290 12.21 -1.92 -24.12
N VAL A 291 11.03 -1.44 -24.55
CA VAL A 291 9.77 -2.19 -24.37
C VAL A 291 9.87 -3.59 -24.98
N GLU A 292 10.37 -3.68 -26.21
CA GLU A 292 10.60 -4.97 -26.90
C GLU A 292 11.84 -5.69 -26.36
N TYR A 293 12.95 -4.97 -26.16
CA TYR A 293 14.21 -5.59 -25.72
C TYR A 293 14.10 -6.21 -24.33
N ALA A 294 13.40 -5.58 -23.40
CA ALA A 294 13.19 -6.14 -22.06
C ALA A 294 12.29 -7.38 -22.07
N ALA A 295 11.34 -7.45 -22.99
CA ALA A 295 10.45 -8.59 -23.16
C ALA A 295 11.11 -9.76 -23.92
N THR A 296 12.19 -9.50 -24.68
CA THR A 296 12.87 -10.51 -25.48
C THR A 296 13.86 -11.31 -24.64
N GLU A 297 13.69 -12.63 -24.61
CA GLU A 297 14.61 -13.55 -23.94
C GLU A 297 16.01 -13.50 -24.58
N GLY A 298 17.04 -13.49 -23.74
CA GLY A 298 18.43 -13.49 -24.19
C GLY A 298 18.98 -12.14 -24.69
N GLN A 299 18.13 -11.14 -24.93
CA GLN A 299 18.58 -9.80 -25.22
C GLN A 299 19.14 -9.15 -23.96
N TYR A 300 20.32 -8.53 -24.00
CA TYR A 300 21.05 -8.02 -22.82
C TYR A 300 21.12 -9.06 -21.69
N LEU A 301 21.92 -10.09 -21.96
CA LEU A 301 21.94 -11.37 -21.24
C LEU A 301 22.10 -11.21 -19.72
N ASP A 302 22.93 -10.27 -19.26
CA ASP A 302 23.20 -10.09 -17.83
C ASP A 302 21.93 -9.72 -17.06
N SER A 303 21.18 -8.73 -17.54
CA SER A 303 19.91 -8.33 -16.90
C SER A 303 18.82 -9.37 -17.08
N PHE A 304 18.82 -10.10 -18.22
CA PHE A 304 17.89 -11.20 -18.44
C PHE A 304 18.13 -12.38 -17.48
N MET A 305 19.37 -12.80 -17.30
CA MET A 305 19.72 -13.89 -16.37
C MET A 305 19.44 -13.54 -14.91
N GLN A 306 19.56 -12.25 -14.55
CA GLN A 306 19.34 -11.79 -13.19
C GLN A 306 17.86 -11.61 -12.85
N TYR A 307 17.06 -11.06 -13.77
CA TYR A 307 15.70 -10.60 -13.47
C TYR A 307 14.60 -11.26 -14.32
N GLY A 308 14.97 -12.00 -15.39
CA GLY A 308 14.05 -12.54 -16.38
C GLY A 308 13.57 -11.49 -17.40
N ALA A 309 12.74 -11.92 -18.35
CA ALA A 309 12.08 -11.02 -19.29
C ALA A 309 10.92 -10.25 -18.61
N TRP A 310 10.65 -9.03 -19.09
CA TRP A 310 9.52 -8.24 -18.63
C TRP A 310 8.85 -7.46 -19.76
N GLN A 311 7.53 -7.56 -19.87
CA GLN A 311 6.72 -6.78 -20.79
C GLN A 311 6.12 -5.57 -20.09
N VAL A 312 6.60 -4.38 -20.40
CA VAL A 312 5.97 -3.11 -20.02
C VAL A 312 4.59 -3.02 -20.66
N LYS A 313 3.55 -2.74 -19.91
CA LYS A 313 2.19 -2.70 -20.44
C LYS A 313 1.87 -1.39 -21.13
N LYS A 314 2.32 -0.27 -20.60
CA LYS A 314 2.09 1.07 -21.19
C LYS A 314 3.35 1.91 -21.10
N LEU A 315 3.62 2.66 -22.17
CA LEU A 315 4.65 3.68 -22.22
C LEU A 315 4.05 5.02 -22.62
N TYR A 316 4.29 6.03 -21.81
CA TYR A 316 3.94 7.42 -22.11
C TYR A 316 5.19 8.27 -22.32
N LEU A 317 5.13 9.13 -23.31
CA LEU A 317 6.10 10.20 -23.49
C LEU A 317 5.43 11.56 -23.26
N HIS A 318 6.16 12.45 -22.61
CA HIS A 318 5.78 13.85 -22.50
C HIS A 318 5.59 14.44 -23.91
N LEU A 319 4.52 15.19 -24.13
CA LEU A 319 4.14 15.85 -25.39
C LEU A 319 3.92 14.92 -26.61
N TRP A 320 3.89 13.59 -26.45
CA TRP A 320 3.61 12.71 -27.58
C TRP A 320 2.21 13.00 -28.14
N PRO A 321 2.05 13.14 -29.51
CA PRO A 321 0.82 13.69 -30.07
C PRO A 321 -0.37 12.72 -30.16
N GLU A 322 -0.15 11.41 -29.98
CA GLU A 322 -1.19 10.39 -30.14
C GLU A 322 -1.74 9.94 -28.78
N ASN A 323 -3.02 9.64 -28.70
CA ASN A 323 -3.75 9.20 -27.54
C ASN A 323 -3.36 9.98 -26.26
N GLN A 324 -3.45 11.32 -26.34
CA GLN A 324 -3.02 12.23 -25.29
C GLN A 324 -3.93 12.21 -24.08
N ILE A 325 -3.28 12.27 -22.91
CA ILE A 325 -3.86 12.63 -21.63
C ILE A 325 -3.44 14.05 -21.29
N THR A 326 -4.36 14.84 -20.74
CA THR A 326 -4.05 16.14 -20.14
C THR A 326 -4.50 16.11 -18.69
N PHE A 327 -3.55 16.07 -17.77
CA PHE A 327 -3.83 16.01 -16.34
C PHE A 327 -4.22 17.37 -15.75
N ASP A 328 -4.92 17.33 -14.64
CA ASP A 328 -5.18 18.50 -13.80
C ASP A 328 -4.36 18.39 -12.50
N TRP A 329 -3.21 19.06 -12.48
CA TRP A 329 -2.34 19.10 -11.29
C TRP A 329 -2.76 20.14 -10.25
N SER A 330 -3.86 20.87 -10.47
CA SER A 330 -4.42 21.86 -9.52
C SER A 330 -5.36 21.23 -8.47
N VAL A 331 -5.61 19.93 -8.55
CA VAL A 331 -6.42 19.20 -7.58
C VAL A 331 -5.65 19.09 -6.25
N PRO A 332 -6.24 19.55 -5.11
CA PRO A 332 -5.61 19.39 -3.81
C PRO A 332 -5.40 17.92 -3.42
N LEU A 333 -4.20 17.58 -2.96
CA LEU A 333 -3.83 16.26 -2.50
C LEU A 333 -4.01 16.18 -0.97
N VAL A 334 -4.90 15.31 -0.52
CA VAL A 334 -5.25 15.18 0.91
C VAL A 334 -4.04 14.68 1.71
N SER A 335 -3.29 13.72 1.17
CA SER A 335 -2.06 13.18 1.75
C SER A 335 -0.94 14.22 1.91
N MET A 336 -1.04 15.33 1.17
CA MET A 336 -0.06 16.42 1.16
C MET A 336 -0.63 17.71 1.79
N ASN A 337 -1.51 17.56 2.79
CA ASN A 337 -2.14 18.66 3.53
C ASN A 337 -2.92 19.66 2.66
N GLY A 338 -3.42 19.22 1.51
CA GLY A 338 -4.18 20.04 0.57
C GLY A 338 -3.36 20.84 -0.42
N SER A 339 -2.03 20.69 -0.43
CA SER A 339 -1.20 21.23 -1.51
C SER A 339 -1.51 20.53 -2.82
N THR A 340 -1.49 21.26 -3.91
CA THR A 340 -1.71 20.71 -5.25
C THR A 340 -0.44 20.08 -5.81
N GLY A 341 -0.59 19.20 -6.80
CA GLY A 341 0.57 18.56 -7.42
C GLY A 341 1.53 19.57 -8.06
N ILE A 342 1.00 20.66 -8.64
CA ILE A 342 1.83 21.71 -9.26
C ILE A 342 2.57 22.55 -8.21
N GLU A 343 1.91 22.92 -7.10
CA GLU A 343 2.56 23.65 -6.00
C GLU A 343 3.72 22.82 -5.41
N LEU A 344 3.52 21.53 -5.18
CA LEU A 344 4.57 20.64 -4.70
C LEU A 344 5.75 20.53 -5.66
N ALA A 345 5.49 20.49 -6.98
CA ALA A 345 6.55 20.47 -7.98
C ALA A 345 7.33 21.80 -8.02
N GLU A 346 6.67 22.96 -7.89
CA GLU A 346 7.29 24.28 -7.80
C GLU A 346 8.16 24.43 -6.54
N GLU A 347 7.62 24.00 -5.38
CA GLU A 347 8.34 24.01 -4.11
C GLU A 347 9.55 23.07 -4.14
N ALA A 348 9.40 21.87 -4.71
CA ALA A 348 10.48 20.90 -4.89
C ALA A 348 11.56 21.45 -5.82
N TYR A 349 11.18 22.14 -6.92
CA TYR A 349 12.14 22.77 -7.82
C TYR A 349 12.94 23.90 -7.15
N ALA A 350 12.31 24.65 -6.24
CA ALA A 350 13.00 25.67 -5.45
C ALA A 350 14.09 25.10 -4.52
N LEU A 351 14.10 23.78 -4.27
CA LEU A 351 15.15 23.07 -3.54
C LEU A 351 16.38 22.78 -4.42
N HIS A 352 16.25 22.86 -5.76
CA HIS A 352 17.33 22.68 -6.72
C HIS A 352 18.14 23.98 -6.88
N LYS A 353 18.80 24.41 -5.81
CA LYS A 353 19.51 25.70 -5.74
C LYS A 353 20.65 25.86 -6.78
N THR A 354 21.26 24.74 -7.19
CA THR A 354 22.28 24.75 -8.25
C THR A 354 21.68 25.07 -9.63
N GLN A 355 20.36 24.96 -9.79
CA GLN A 355 19.62 25.26 -11.00
C GLN A 355 18.97 26.67 -10.97
N ALA A 356 19.08 27.39 -9.86
CA ALA A 356 18.58 28.73 -9.76
C ALA A 356 19.25 29.62 -10.82
N GLY A 357 18.46 30.23 -11.71
CA GLY A 357 18.95 31.05 -12.81
C GLY A 357 19.19 30.31 -14.12
N SER A 358 18.84 29.02 -14.23
CA SER A 358 18.86 28.28 -15.52
C SER A 358 17.89 28.87 -16.57
N GLY A 359 16.90 29.64 -16.14
CA GLY A 359 15.80 30.11 -16.98
C GLY A 359 14.66 29.13 -17.14
N MET A 360 14.80 27.92 -16.57
CA MET A 360 13.74 26.94 -16.52
C MET A 360 12.84 27.17 -15.29
N SER A 361 11.59 26.72 -15.38
CA SER A 361 10.62 26.77 -14.27
C SER A 361 9.60 25.66 -14.48
N VAL A 362 8.99 25.22 -13.41
CA VAL A 362 7.79 24.39 -13.47
C VAL A 362 6.68 25.24 -14.11
N LYS A 363 6.12 24.76 -15.22
CA LYS A 363 5.12 25.51 -15.97
C LYS A 363 3.87 24.67 -16.15
N GLU A 364 2.77 25.30 -15.87
CA GLU A 364 1.44 24.79 -16.14
C GLU A 364 0.91 25.29 -17.49
N THR A 365 -0.30 25.11 -17.73
CA THR A 365 -1.18 25.46 -18.85
C THR A 365 -0.65 26.42 -19.90
N GLY A 366 -0.64 25.97 -21.16
CA GLY A 366 -0.36 26.82 -22.33
C GLY A 366 1.13 27.17 -22.54
N ALA A 367 2.02 26.52 -21.79
CA ALA A 367 3.46 26.62 -22.01
C ALA A 367 3.91 25.71 -23.17
N GLU A 368 5.04 25.99 -23.75
CA GLU A 368 5.62 25.17 -24.83
C GLU A 368 5.92 23.74 -24.39
N TYR A 369 6.22 23.57 -23.09
CA TYR A 369 6.49 22.25 -22.46
C TYR A 369 5.47 22.02 -21.33
N ASP A 370 4.20 21.90 -21.71
CA ASP A 370 3.10 21.73 -20.74
C ASP A 370 3.23 20.40 -20.00
N ASN A 371 3.60 20.43 -18.74
CA ASN A 371 3.87 19.26 -17.89
C ASN A 371 2.62 18.42 -17.53
N ARG A 372 1.46 18.78 -18.08
CA ARG A 372 0.21 18.01 -17.94
C ARG A 372 -0.03 17.06 -19.10
N VAL A 373 0.69 17.25 -20.23
CA VAL A 373 0.38 16.56 -21.49
C VAL A 373 1.32 15.38 -21.73
N PHE A 374 0.74 14.20 -21.79
CA PHE A 374 1.44 12.96 -22.11
C PHE A 374 0.67 12.17 -23.15
N GLY A 375 1.36 11.47 -24.06
CA GLY A 375 0.72 10.61 -25.02
C GLY A 375 1.15 9.16 -24.87
N LEU A 376 0.21 8.24 -25.14
CA LEU A 376 0.42 6.79 -25.08
C LEU A 376 1.14 6.33 -26.34
N VAL A 377 2.40 5.89 -26.19
CA VAL A 377 3.27 5.41 -27.27
C VAL A 377 3.12 3.92 -27.51
N HIS A 378 2.94 3.18 -26.43
CA HIS A 378 2.81 1.72 -26.45
C HIS A 378 1.78 1.28 -25.42
N SER A 379 0.96 0.30 -25.81
CA SER A 379 0.03 -0.36 -24.91
C SER A 379 -0.22 -1.82 -25.33
N THR A 380 -0.16 -2.73 -24.36
CA THR A 380 -0.62 -4.12 -24.51
C THR A 380 -2.03 -4.33 -23.93
N VAL A 381 -2.62 -3.27 -23.38
CA VAL A 381 -3.92 -3.29 -22.66
C VAL A 381 -4.98 -2.39 -23.33
N GLY A 382 -4.72 -1.95 -24.55
CA GLY A 382 -5.60 -1.06 -25.32
C GLY A 382 -5.33 0.43 -25.09
N ASP A 383 -6.04 1.24 -25.86
CA ASP A 383 -5.94 2.71 -25.78
C ASP A 383 -6.67 3.25 -24.55
N ASP A 384 -6.23 4.41 -24.09
CA ASP A 384 -6.91 5.13 -23.03
C ASP A 384 -8.21 5.76 -23.55
N VAL A 385 -9.27 5.54 -22.82
CA VAL A 385 -10.61 6.05 -23.14
C VAL A 385 -10.98 7.25 -22.26
N ARG A 386 -10.75 7.14 -20.94
CA ARG A 386 -11.01 8.21 -19.97
C ARG A 386 -9.95 9.30 -20.04
N LYS A 387 -8.70 8.92 -20.23
CA LYS A 387 -7.55 9.82 -20.36
C LYS A 387 -7.32 10.71 -19.15
N ASP A 388 -7.45 10.13 -17.98
CA ASP A 388 -7.31 10.79 -16.68
C ASP A 388 -6.33 10.07 -15.73
N ASP A 389 -5.79 8.90 -16.15
CA ASP A 389 -4.94 8.06 -15.31
C ASP A 389 -3.93 7.28 -16.18
N PHE A 390 -2.64 7.32 -15.83
CA PHE A 390 -1.62 6.49 -16.47
C PHE A 390 -1.91 4.98 -16.29
N LEU A 391 -2.58 4.61 -15.20
CA LEU A 391 -2.90 3.23 -14.86
C LEU A 391 -4.25 2.76 -15.44
N GLU A 392 -4.91 3.57 -16.29
CA GLU A 392 -6.11 3.16 -17.00
C GLU A 392 -5.85 1.83 -17.74
N ASN A 393 -6.76 0.86 -17.65
CA ASN A 393 -6.68 -0.50 -18.18
C ASN A 393 -5.58 -1.40 -17.56
N ILE A 394 -4.74 -0.90 -16.65
CA ILE A 394 -3.73 -1.72 -15.95
C ILE A 394 -4.34 -2.39 -14.73
N TYR A 395 -4.98 -1.60 -13.91
CA TYR A 395 -5.76 -2.03 -12.77
C TYR A 395 -7.19 -1.65 -13.07
N ASP A 396 -8.14 -2.53 -12.81
CA ASP A 396 -9.54 -2.10 -12.78
C ASP A 396 -9.58 -0.92 -11.81
N SER A 397 -9.64 0.28 -12.31
CA SER A 397 -9.52 1.64 -11.77
C SER A 397 -9.58 1.86 -10.23
N VAL A 398 -9.10 0.93 -9.45
CA VAL A 398 -8.89 1.02 -8.00
C VAL A 398 -7.48 0.54 -7.73
N GLY A 399 -6.78 1.33 -6.95
CA GLY A 399 -5.37 1.19 -6.72
C GLY A 399 -4.85 -0.21 -6.49
N SER A 400 -3.61 -0.46 -6.91
CA SER A 400 -2.91 -1.66 -6.50
C SER A 400 -2.80 -1.64 -4.98
N PHE A 401 -3.56 -2.51 -4.33
CA PHE A 401 -3.40 -2.84 -2.93
C PHE A 401 -2.23 -3.82 -2.79
N GLU A 402 -1.02 -3.41 -3.12
CA GLU A 402 0.17 -4.13 -2.70
C GLU A 402 0.70 -3.48 -1.42
N GLU A 403 1.02 -4.32 -0.45
CA GLU A 403 1.46 -4.00 0.90
C GLU A 403 2.22 -2.68 1.01
N VAL A 404 1.63 -1.74 1.74
CA VAL A 404 2.42 -0.78 2.52
C VAL A 404 2.81 -1.54 3.78
N PRO A 405 4.08 -1.78 4.06
CA PRO A 405 4.49 -2.12 5.41
C PRO A 405 3.92 -1.02 6.30
N ALA A 406 3.26 -1.40 7.40
CA ALA A 406 2.66 -0.45 8.32
C ALA A 406 3.74 0.51 8.83
N THR A 407 3.94 1.60 8.10
CA THR A 407 4.56 2.79 8.66
C THR A 407 3.56 3.31 9.68
N PRO A 408 3.95 3.57 10.92
CA PRO A 408 3.03 4.20 11.84
C PRO A 408 2.50 5.46 11.13
N ALA A 409 1.19 5.51 10.96
CA ALA A 409 0.51 6.59 10.27
C ALA A 409 1.01 7.93 10.80
N PRO A 410 1.34 8.92 9.92
CA PRO A 410 1.43 10.28 10.38
C PRO A 410 0.11 10.57 11.09
N THR A 411 0.19 11.02 12.33
CA THR A 411 -0.98 11.37 13.14
C THR A 411 -1.81 12.33 12.32
N ALA A 412 -2.90 11.81 11.74
CA ALA A 412 -3.87 12.63 11.04
C ALA A 412 -4.29 13.75 11.99
N ALA A 413 -4.45 14.96 11.45
CA ALA A 413 -5.18 16.00 12.16
C ALA A 413 -6.46 15.37 12.73
N PRO A 414 -6.92 15.70 13.93
CA PRO A 414 -7.93 14.94 14.64
C PRO A 414 -9.19 14.84 13.76
N THR A 415 -9.29 13.73 13.07
CA THR A 415 -10.56 13.28 12.50
C THR A 415 -11.49 13.19 13.69
N ALA A 416 -12.64 13.84 13.61
CA ALA A 416 -13.63 13.77 14.68
C ALA A 416 -13.75 12.31 15.10
N VAL A 417 -13.46 12.01 16.35
CA VAL A 417 -13.51 10.64 16.91
C VAL A 417 -14.88 10.08 16.54
N PRO A 418 -14.97 8.95 15.81
CA PRO A 418 -16.26 8.41 15.39
C PRO A 418 -17.19 8.30 16.61
N ALA A 419 -18.46 8.65 16.43
CA ALA A 419 -19.42 8.78 17.53
C ALA A 419 -19.46 7.53 18.44
N TYR A 420 -19.23 6.33 17.87
CA TYR A 420 -19.21 5.08 18.62
C TYR A 420 -18.02 4.95 19.60
N VAL A 421 -16.86 5.54 19.29
CA VAL A 421 -15.66 5.41 20.16
C VAL A 421 -15.87 6.09 21.50
N SER A 422 -16.68 7.15 21.52
CA SER A 422 -17.02 7.86 22.75
C SER A 422 -18.04 7.15 23.65
N VAL A 423 -18.73 6.12 23.11
CA VAL A 423 -19.82 5.40 23.81
C VAL A 423 -19.55 3.91 24.00
N MET A 424 -18.56 3.35 23.29
CA MET A 424 -18.19 1.95 23.42
C MET A 424 -17.46 1.73 24.77
N PRO A 425 -17.86 0.71 25.56
CA PRO A 425 -17.15 0.36 26.79
C PRO A 425 -15.70 -0.08 26.52
N PRO A 426 -14.81 0.01 27.54
CA PRO A 426 -13.44 -0.49 27.40
C PRO A 426 -13.42 -1.98 27.09
N LEU A 427 -12.60 -2.37 26.14
CA LEU A 427 -12.38 -3.75 25.76
C LEU A 427 -11.26 -4.39 26.60
N ASN A 428 -11.30 -5.70 26.79
CA ASN A 428 -10.22 -6.46 27.39
C ASN A 428 -9.02 -6.60 26.43
N GLU A 429 -7.91 -7.20 26.87
CA GLU A 429 -6.68 -7.38 26.07
C GLU A 429 -6.89 -8.16 24.78
N LYS A 430 -7.92 -9.02 24.68
CA LYS A 430 -8.29 -9.74 23.46
C LYS A 430 -9.23 -8.96 22.55
N GLY A 431 -9.65 -7.75 22.95
CA GLY A 431 -10.52 -6.88 22.15
C GLY A 431 -12.03 -7.18 22.27
N PHE A 432 -12.48 -7.89 23.33
CA PHE A 432 -13.88 -8.19 23.64
C PHE A 432 -14.35 -7.42 24.86
N LEU A 433 -15.66 -7.35 25.10
CA LEU A 433 -16.19 -6.81 26.34
C LEU A 433 -15.91 -7.74 27.52
N PRO A 434 -15.66 -7.23 28.73
CA PRO A 434 -15.56 -8.06 29.92
C PRO A 434 -16.89 -8.68 30.33
N GLU A 435 -18.02 -8.00 30.04
CA GLU A 435 -19.40 -8.46 30.30
C GLU A 435 -20.41 -7.72 29.41
N GLY A 436 -21.50 -8.37 29.05
CA GLY A 436 -22.62 -7.82 28.30
C GLY A 436 -22.35 -7.67 26.81
N GLU A 437 -23.12 -6.81 26.16
CA GLU A 437 -23.00 -6.56 24.72
C GLU A 437 -23.08 -5.08 24.38
N PHE A 438 -22.42 -4.66 23.33
CA PHE A 438 -22.48 -3.33 22.73
C PHE A 438 -22.93 -3.43 21.29
N ILE A 439 -23.95 -2.65 20.92
CA ILE A 439 -24.50 -2.62 19.57
C ILE A 439 -24.51 -1.15 19.10
N TYR A 440 -23.93 -0.90 17.95
CA TYR A 440 -23.98 0.39 17.27
C TYR A 440 -24.38 0.20 15.80
N SER A 441 -25.23 1.09 15.29
CA SER A 441 -25.57 1.09 13.87
C SER A 441 -25.83 2.51 13.36
N SER A 442 -25.28 2.85 12.21
CA SER A 442 -25.48 4.12 11.53
C SER A 442 -25.47 3.90 10.01
N GLU A 443 -26.64 3.97 9.39
CA GLU A 443 -26.79 3.92 7.93
C GLU A 443 -26.10 5.12 7.26
N GLU A 444 -26.09 6.29 7.92
CA GLU A 444 -25.45 7.50 7.41
C GLU A 444 -23.94 7.35 7.35
N GLU A 445 -23.32 6.84 8.43
CA GLU A 445 -21.87 6.56 8.48
C GLU A 445 -21.50 5.29 7.70
N GLY A 446 -22.46 4.45 7.38
CA GLY A 446 -22.23 3.13 6.78
C GLY A 446 -21.47 2.21 7.72
N LEU A 447 -21.77 2.26 9.03
CA LEU A 447 -21.04 1.56 10.08
C LEU A 447 -21.97 0.81 11.01
N TRP A 448 -21.68 -0.48 11.21
CA TRP A 448 -22.42 -1.37 12.13
C TRP A 448 -21.42 -2.14 12.99
N ILE A 449 -21.61 -2.13 14.29
CA ILE A 449 -20.69 -2.74 15.26
C ILE A 449 -21.47 -3.56 16.27
N PHE A 450 -20.97 -4.73 16.56
CA PHE A 450 -21.36 -5.56 17.69
C PHE A 450 -20.11 -6.03 18.43
N VAL A 451 -20.14 -5.99 19.74
CA VAL A 451 -19.09 -6.58 20.59
C VAL A 451 -19.75 -7.16 21.82
N ASP A 452 -19.41 -8.40 22.16
CA ASP A 452 -19.74 -9.03 23.43
C ASP A 452 -18.50 -9.66 24.08
N GLU A 453 -18.68 -10.62 24.96
CA GLU A 453 -17.60 -11.31 25.68
C GLU A 453 -16.82 -12.31 24.80
N THR A 454 -17.31 -12.65 23.61
CA THR A 454 -16.80 -13.72 22.77
C THR A 454 -16.64 -13.37 21.31
N ALA A 455 -17.39 -12.39 20.82
CA ALA A 455 -17.42 -12.01 19.42
C ALA A 455 -17.28 -10.49 19.26
N LYS A 456 -16.64 -10.07 18.16
CA LYS A 456 -16.62 -8.70 17.69
C LYS A 456 -16.88 -8.68 16.20
N VAL A 457 -17.82 -7.84 15.78
CA VAL A 457 -18.23 -7.64 14.39
C VAL A 457 -18.14 -6.16 14.07
N ILE A 458 -17.42 -5.80 13.02
CA ILE A 458 -17.37 -4.44 12.48
C ILE A 458 -17.68 -4.53 10.99
N ILE A 459 -18.76 -3.86 10.56
CA ILE A 459 -19.16 -3.80 9.16
C ILE A 459 -19.08 -2.35 8.69
N GLN A 460 -18.36 -2.11 7.60
CA GLN A 460 -18.25 -0.82 6.96
C GLN A 460 -18.77 -0.87 5.52
N ARG A 461 -19.70 0.02 5.19
CA ARG A 461 -20.09 0.23 3.80
C ARG A 461 -19.12 1.22 3.17
N LYS A 462 -18.49 0.79 2.10
CA LYS A 462 -17.59 1.58 1.29
C LYS A 462 -18.24 1.95 -0.03
N TYR A 463 -17.87 3.10 -0.56
CA TYR A 463 -18.34 3.57 -1.85
C TYR A 463 -17.17 4.17 -2.63
N ASP A 464 -17.00 3.74 -3.88
CA ASP A 464 -16.09 4.36 -4.82
C ASP A 464 -16.91 5.17 -5.84
N ALA A 465 -16.74 6.48 -5.82
CA ALA A 465 -17.46 7.40 -6.72
C ALA A 465 -16.85 7.41 -8.12
N THR A 466 -15.59 7.07 -8.27
CA THR A 466 -14.86 7.05 -9.55
C THR A 466 -15.29 5.86 -10.40
N GLN A 467 -15.62 4.75 -9.74
CA GLN A 467 -16.31 3.62 -10.34
C GLN A 467 -17.57 3.37 -9.52
N PRO A 468 -18.76 3.49 -10.10
CA PRO A 468 -20.00 3.23 -9.35
C PRO A 468 -19.92 1.83 -8.70
N LEU A 469 -19.40 1.76 -7.49
CA LEU A 469 -19.22 0.55 -6.72
C LEU A 469 -19.52 0.79 -5.26
N THR A 470 -20.38 -0.04 -4.69
CA THR A 470 -20.62 -0.14 -3.26
C THR A 470 -20.24 -1.53 -2.78
N TRP A 471 -19.48 -1.62 -1.68
CA TRP A 471 -19.19 -2.90 -1.06
C TRP A 471 -19.22 -2.78 0.46
N PHE A 472 -19.30 -3.93 1.11
CA PHE A 472 -19.28 -4.06 2.56
C PHE A 472 -18.04 -4.83 2.98
N GLU A 473 -17.25 -4.22 3.84
CA GLU A 473 -16.10 -4.83 4.52
C GLU A 473 -16.55 -5.25 5.92
N CYS A 474 -16.46 -6.53 6.20
CA CYS A 474 -16.87 -7.10 7.48
C CYS A 474 -15.66 -7.72 8.14
N GLU A 475 -15.20 -7.16 9.23
CA GLU A 475 -14.16 -7.72 10.08
C GLU A 475 -14.80 -8.40 11.28
N LEU A 476 -14.42 -9.65 11.53
CA LEU A 476 -15.10 -10.56 12.43
C LEU A 476 -14.07 -11.24 13.33
N TRP A 477 -14.25 -11.15 14.65
CA TRP A 477 -13.40 -11.83 15.61
C TRP A 477 -14.23 -12.72 16.52
N GLY A 478 -13.70 -13.91 16.80
CA GLY A 478 -14.26 -14.84 17.76
C GLY A 478 -13.22 -15.30 18.76
N ASP A 479 -13.59 -15.41 20.03
CA ASP A 479 -12.75 -16.00 21.07
C ASP A 479 -12.73 -17.52 20.92
N VAL A 480 -11.75 -18.02 20.18
CA VAL A 480 -11.56 -19.44 19.88
C VAL A 480 -11.44 -20.28 21.16
N GLU A 481 -10.83 -19.76 22.23
CA GLU A 481 -10.71 -20.46 23.51
C GLU A 481 -12.08 -20.69 24.17
N LYS A 482 -13.07 -19.85 23.87
CA LYS A 482 -14.46 -19.98 24.30
C LYS A 482 -15.32 -20.71 23.25
N GLY A 483 -14.74 -21.16 22.15
CA GLY A 483 -15.43 -21.89 21.09
C GLY A 483 -16.23 -20.98 20.13
N GLU A 484 -16.01 -19.66 20.17
CA GLU A 484 -16.65 -18.77 19.20
C GLU A 484 -15.81 -18.69 17.93
N VAL A 485 -16.36 -19.22 16.86
CA VAL A 485 -15.73 -19.30 15.54
C VAL A 485 -16.76 -19.04 14.44
N LEU A 486 -16.29 -18.63 13.27
CA LEU A 486 -17.12 -18.50 12.08
C LEU A 486 -17.63 -19.88 11.65
N LYS A 487 -18.94 -20.07 11.55
CA LYS A 487 -19.56 -21.37 11.27
C LYS A 487 -20.80 -21.27 10.40
N THR A 488 -21.20 -22.40 9.84
CA THR A 488 -22.48 -22.53 9.12
C THR A 488 -23.64 -22.69 10.11
N ILE A 489 -24.68 -21.89 9.88
CA ILE A 489 -25.94 -21.98 10.65
C ILE A 489 -27.03 -22.43 9.69
N GLN A 490 -27.49 -23.67 9.91
CA GLN A 490 -28.58 -24.29 9.14
C GLN A 490 -29.92 -23.72 9.54
N ASN A 491 -30.80 -23.39 8.57
CA ASN A 491 -32.15 -22.98 8.90
C ASN A 491 -32.93 -24.08 9.62
N ASP A 492 -32.76 -25.32 9.21
CA ASP A 492 -33.33 -26.52 9.87
C ASP A 492 -32.24 -27.63 9.89
N PRO A 493 -31.54 -27.83 11.02
CA PRO A 493 -30.50 -28.86 11.14
C PRO A 493 -30.95 -30.29 10.89
N GLU A 494 -32.24 -30.61 11.13
CA GLU A 494 -32.80 -31.95 10.87
C GLU A 494 -33.08 -32.16 9.36
N LYS A 495 -33.31 -31.07 8.63
CA LYS A 495 -33.65 -31.08 7.20
C LYS A 495 -32.62 -30.33 6.37
N MET A 496 -31.34 -30.60 6.61
CA MET A 496 -30.22 -29.94 5.95
C MET A 496 -30.47 -29.79 4.45
N GLY A 497 -30.37 -28.58 3.94
CA GLY A 497 -30.51 -28.25 2.52
C GLY A 497 -31.92 -28.26 1.95
N LYS A 498 -32.95 -28.69 2.69
CA LYS A 498 -34.32 -28.84 2.19
C LYS A 498 -35.20 -27.61 2.37
N ILE A 499 -35.03 -26.90 3.48
CA ILE A 499 -35.81 -25.69 3.79
C ILE A 499 -34.97 -24.45 3.49
N ARG A 500 -35.46 -23.66 2.54
CA ARG A 500 -34.81 -22.43 2.09
C ARG A 500 -35.64 -21.22 2.44
N VAL A 501 -35.05 -20.27 3.15
CA VAL A 501 -35.64 -19.01 3.55
C VAL A 501 -34.68 -17.88 3.29
N ASP A 502 -35.11 -16.63 3.43
CA ASP A 502 -34.21 -15.50 3.35
C ASP A 502 -33.16 -15.54 4.48
N ALA A 503 -31.93 -15.12 4.21
CA ALA A 503 -30.83 -15.12 5.19
C ALA A 503 -31.20 -14.38 6.49
N THR A 504 -32.00 -13.32 6.39
CA THR A 504 -32.54 -12.56 7.53
C THR A 504 -33.44 -13.39 8.44
N GLU A 505 -34.21 -14.33 7.87
CA GLU A 505 -35.06 -15.24 8.67
C GLU A 505 -34.22 -16.27 9.41
N THR A 506 -33.19 -16.82 8.76
CA THR A 506 -32.27 -17.75 9.42
C THR A 506 -31.51 -17.02 10.55
N ALA A 507 -31.01 -15.80 10.30
CA ALA A 507 -30.32 -15.00 11.32
C ALA A 507 -31.22 -14.73 12.54
N LYS A 508 -32.48 -14.32 12.33
CA LYS A 508 -33.46 -14.08 13.41
C LYS A 508 -33.82 -15.34 14.19
N LYS A 509 -34.04 -16.46 13.48
CA LYS A 509 -34.40 -17.72 14.10
C LYS A 509 -33.32 -18.25 15.02
N HIS A 510 -32.06 -18.01 14.69
CA HIS A 510 -30.91 -18.55 15.41
C HIS A 510 -30.13 -17.49 16.17
N ASN A 511 -30.67 -16.25 16.30
CA ASN A 511 -30.06 -15.14 17.02
C ASN A 511 -28.65 -14.76 16.54
N VAL A 512 -28.37 -14.90 15.22
CA VAL A 512 -27.07 -14.66 14.64
C VAL A 512 -26.89 -13.17 14.34
N VAL A 513 -25.85 -12.56 14.90
CA VAL A 513 -25.55 -11.13 14.75
C VAL A 513 -25.07 -10.80 13.34
N PHE A 514 -24.02 -11.47 12.89
CA PHE A 514 -23.52 -11.37 11.53
C PHE A 514 -23.85 -12.63 10.75
N ALA A 515 -24.44 -12.45 9.58
CA ALA A 515 -24.68 -13.56 8.66
C ALA A 515 -24.50 -13.13 7.21
N MET A 516 -24.00 -14.06 6.40
CA MET A 516 -23.96 -13.93 4.94
C MET A 516 -24.26 -15.28 4.27
N ASN A 517 -24.41 -15.24 2.94
CA ASN A 517 -24.63 -16.45 2.17
C ASN A 517 -23.43 -17.41 2.19
N THR A 518 -23.65 -18.64 1.72
CA THR A 518 -22.66 -19.72 1.64
C THR A 518 -22.33 -20.10 0.19
N ASP A 519 -21.91 -21.33 -0.06
CA ASP A 519 -21.61 -21.91 -1.38
C ASP A 519 -22.87 -22.31 -2.18
N TYR A 520 -24.06 -22.16 -1.60
CA TYR A 520 -25.36 -22.46 -2.20
C TYR A 520 -25.44 -23.83 -2.92
N TYR A 521 -24.89 -24.86 -2.31
CA TYR A 521 -24.89 -26.22 -2.87
C TYR A 521 -26.29 -26.75 -3.16
N THR A 522 -27.29 -26.33 -2.40
CA THR A 522 -28.69 -26.76 -2.56
C THR A 522 -29.28 -26.40 -3.92
N TYR A 523 -28.78 -25.34 -4.57
CA TYR A 523 -29.16 -25.02 -5.95
C TYR A 523 -28.63 -26.07 -6.94
N ARG A 524 -27.38 -26.51 -6.74
CA ARG A 524 -26.76 -27.54 -7.58
C ARG A 524 -27.48 -28.89 -7.45
N VAL A 525 -27.96 -29.21 -6.27
CA VAL A 525 -28.75 -30.43 -6.02
C VAL A 525 -30.17 -30.32 -6.55
N ALA A 526 -30.81 -29.15 -6.41
CA ALA A 526 -32.22 -28.95 -6.78
C ALA A 526 -32.45 -28.79 -8.30
N VAL A 527 -31.46 -28.32 -9.02
CA VAL A 527 -31.52 -28.19 -10.47
C VAL A 527 -30.93 -29.44 -11.09
N ASN A 528 -31.76 -30.18 -11.83
CA ASN A 528 -31.33 -31.39 -12.54
C ASN A 528 -30.38 -30.99 -13.71
N ASN A 529 -29.18 -30.58 -13.38
CA ASN A 529 -28.13 -30.23 -14.32
C ASN A 529 -26.95 -31.19 -14.19
N SER A 530 -26.10 -31.27 -15.18
CA SER A 530 -24.92 -32.14 -15.23
C SER A 530 -23.75 -31.61 -14.36
N ARG A 531 -23.98 -30.61 -13.51
CA ARG A 531 -22.93 -30.03 -12.66
C ARG A 531 -22.73 -30.83 -11.39
N LYS A 532 -21.47 -31.08 -11.05
CA LYS A 532 -21.08 -31.75 -9.82
C LYS A 532 -21.39 -30.88 -8.59
N THR A 533 -21.58 -31.55 -7.45
CA THR A 533 -21.93 -30.90 -6.20
C THR A 533 -20.70 -30.43 -5.43
N GLY A 534 -19.59 -31.15 -5.55
CA GLY A 534 -18.36 -30.90 -4.81
C GLY A 534 -18.32 -31.63 -3.47
N VAL A 535 -17.32 -31.33 -2.65
CA VAL A 535 -17.25 -31.76 -1.26
C VAL A 535 -18.10 -30.81 -0.42
N VAL A 536 -19.12 -31.35 0.22
CA VAL A 536 -20.01 -30.60 1.12
C VAL A 536 -20.10 -31.33 2.47
N ILE A 537 -19.56 -30.66 3.49
CA ILE A 537 -19.62 -31.11 4.90
C ILE A 537 -20.32 -30.01 5.68
N ARG A 538 -21.24 -30.42 6.58
CA ARG A 538 -21.94 -29.53 7.50
C ARG A 538 -22.04 -30.17 8.85
N ASP A 539 -21.57 -29.48 9.89
CA ASP A 539 -21.57 -29.95 11.28
C ASP A 539 -20.94 -31.37 11.40
N GLY A 540 -19.77 -31.56 10.75
CA GLY A 540 -19.05 -32.84 10.71
C GLY A 540 -19.72 -33.97 9.93
N LYS A 541 -20.83 -33.71 9.22
CA LYS A 541 -21.55 -34.72 8.42
C LYS A 541 -21.22 -34.52 6.94
N ILE A 542 -20.74 -35.59 6.30
CA ILE A 542 -20.53 -35.60 4.85
C ILE A 542 -21.90 -35.64 4.17
N LEU A 543 -22.23 -34.61 3.39
CA LEU A 543 -23.44 -34.54 2.59
C LEU A 543 -23.17 -34.97 1.14
N TYR A 544 -22.05 -34.57 0.58
CA TYR A 544 -21.63 -34.88 -0.79
C TYR A 544 -20.11 -34.98 -0.91
N ASP A 545 -19.63 -35.89 -1.77
CA ASP A 545 -18.23 -36.00 -2.24
C ASP A 545 -18.21 -36.27 -3.77
N ASP A 546 -18.83 -35.35 -4.52
CA ASP A 546 -18.91 -35.43 -5.99
C ASP A 546 -17.98 -34.37 -6.60
N ARG A 547 -16.69 -34.70 -6.64
CA ARG A 547 -15.60 -33.79 -7.01
C ARG A 547 -15.30 -33.82 -8.52
N TYR A 548 -14.65 -32.78 -9.01
CA TYR A 548 -13.94 -32.80 -10.29
C TYR A 548 -12.58 -33.47 -10.14
N GLU A 549 -12.15 -34.19 -11.17
CA GLU A 549 -10.80 -34.69 -11.27
C GLU A 549 -9.86 -33.60 -11.82
N ALA A 550 -8.54 -33.73 -11.60
CA ALA A 550 -7.57 -32.73 -12.02
C ALA A 550 -7.62 -32.40 -13.53
N ASN A 551 -7.90 -33.38 -14.36
CA ASN A 551 -8.00 -33.24 -15.82
C ASN A 551 -9.35 -32.66 -16.29
N GLU A 552 -10.34 -32.57 -15.42
CA GLU A 552 -11.64 -31.95 -15.72
C GLU A 552 -11.66 -30.45 -15.40
N ILE A 553 -10.70 -29.96 -14.60
CA ILE A 553 -10.64 -28.56 -14.19
C ILE A 553 -10.12 -27.70 -15.34
N SER A 554 -10.86 -26.65 -15.63
CA SER A 554 -10.49 -25.65 -16.65
C SER A 554 -10.76 -24.25 -16.11
N PRO A 555 -10.03 -23.20 -16.58
CA PRO A 555 -10.26 -21.81 -16.17
C PRO A 555 -11.70 -21.32 -16.39
N SER A 556 -12.38 -21.86 -17.41
CA SER A 556 -13.77 -21.48 -17.72
C SER A 556 -14.82 -22.23 -16.91
N LEU A 557 -14.41 -23.18 -16.07
CA LEU A 557 -15.36 -23.97 -15.27
C LEU A 557 -15.87 -23.12 -14.08
N PHE A 558 -17.20 -23.01 -13.99
CA PHE A 558 -17.84 -22.27 -12.89
C PHE A 558 -19.13 -22.95 -12.41
N PRO A 559 -19.30 -23.17 -11.11
CA PRO A 559 -18.26 -23.11 -10.07
C PRO A 559 -17.21 -24.20 -10.30
N ASN A 560 -15.94 -23.90 -10.03
CA ASN A 560 -14.85 -24.86 -10.21
C ASN A 560 -14.72 -25.86 -9.05
N LEU A 561 -15.54 -25.68 -8.02
CA LEU A 561 -15.66 -26.52 -6.82
C LEU A 561 -14.36 -26.61 -5.99
N ASP A 562 -13.49 -25.61 -6.06
CA ASP A 562 -12.49 -25.42 -5.02
C ASP A 562 -13.19 -25.40 -3.65
N THR A 563 -12.48 -25.73 -2.60
CA THR A 563 -13.07 -25.93 -1.28
C THR A 563 -12.51 -24.94 -0.27
N LEU A 564 -13.38 -24.57 0.69
CA LEU A 564 -13.04 -23.85 1.92
C LEU A 564 -13.46 -24.71 3.11
N ALA A 565 -12.51 -25.09 3.95
CA ALA A 565 -12.76 -25.88 5.15
C ALA A 565 -12.61 -25.01 6.41
N PHE A 566 -13.46 -25.29 7.40
CA PHE A 566 -13.54 -24.61 8.69
C PHE A 566 -13.18 -25.59 9.82
N TYR A 567 -12.33 -25.13 10.76
CA TYR A 567 -11.82 -25.95 11.85
C TYR A 567 -12.15 -25.37 13.23
N PRO A 568 -12.30 -26.23 14.28
CA PRO A 568 -12.65 -25.77 15.62
C PRO A 568 -11.64 -24.84 16.28
N ASP A 569 -10.39 -24.86 15.82
CA ASP A 569 -9.34 -23.96 16.28
C ASP A 569 -9.41 -22.55 15.65
N GLY A 570 -10.50 -22.28 14.93
CA GLY A 570 -10.73 -21.02 14.24
C GLY A 570 -9.97 -20.86 12.92
N SER A 571 -9.17 -21.85 12.52
CA SER A 571 -8.46 -21.80 11.25
C SER A 571 -9.36 -22.14 10.05
N LEU A 572 -8.96 -21.63 8.88
CA LEU A 572 -9.55 -21.93 7.57
C LEU A 572 -8.47 -22.49 6.63
N SER A 573 -8.85 -23.41 5.74
CA SER A 573 -7.97 -23.85 4.65
C SER A 573 -8.69 -23.94 3.32
N VAL A 574 -7.95 -23.75 2.23
CA VAL A 574 -8.48 -23.83 0.85
C VAL A 574 -7.71 -24.86 0.02
N HIS A 575 -8.45 -25.58 -0.82
CA HIS A 575 -7.89 -26.62 -1.67
C HIS A 575 -8.57 -26.65 -3.04
N HIS A 576 -7.89 -27.20 -4.04
CA HIS A 576 -8.56 -27.56 -5.29
C HIS A 576 -9.50 -28.75 -5.07
N SER A 577 -10.57 -28.82 -5.87
CA SER A 577 -11.60 -29.86 -5.73
C SER A 577 -11.06 -31.29 -5.80
N TYR A 578 -9.92 -31.51 -6.43
CA TYR A 578 -9.31 -32.83 -6.62
C TYR A 578 -8.27 -33.20 -5.55
N GLU A 579 -7.89 -32.27 -4.65
CA GLU A 579 -6.80 -32.53 -3.68
C GLU A 579 -7.22 -33.44 -2.54
N LEU A 580 -8.42 -33.26 -2.00
CA LEU A 580 -8.89 -33.96 -0.78
C LEU A 580 -10.28 -34.54 -0.97
N THR A 581 -10.51 -35.72 -0.39
CA THR A 581 -11.83 -36.35 -0.29
C THR A 581 -12.60 -35.76 0.90
N ALA A 582 -13.92 -35.99 0.96
CA ALA A 582 -14.70 -35.58 2.10
C ALA A 582 -14.20 -36.25 3.42
N GLN A 583 -13.73 -37.48 3.34
CA GLN A 583 -13.17 -38.20 4.51
C GLN A 583 -11.84 -37.55 4.95
N ASP A 584 -10.97 -37.12 4.02
CA ASP A 584 -9.71 -36.44 4.37
C ASP A 584 -9.95 -35.14 5.16
N TYR A 585 -11.03 -34.41 4.88
CA TYR A 585 -11.44 -33.25 5.67
C TYR A 585 -11.89 -33.58 7.05
N ILE A 586 -12.72 -34.62 7.20
CA ILE A 586 -13.16 -35.14 8.50
C ILE A 586 -11.96 -35.59 9.34
N ASP A 587 -11.06 -36.37 8.75
CA ASP A 587 -9.85 -36.88 9.43
C ASP A 587 -8.91 -35.76 9.89
N ARG A 588 -8.98 -34.60 9.23
CA ARG A 588 -8.27 -33.36 9.63
C ARG A 588 -9.03 -32.52 10.64
N GLY A 589 -10.25 -32.92 11.00
CA GLY A 589 -11.08 -32.23 12.00
C GLY A 589 -11.95 -31.10 11.46
N ALA A 590 -12.13 -30.99 10.15
CA ALA A 590 -13.02 -29.98 9.59
C ALA A 590 -14.49 -30.28 9.94
N TYR A 591 -15.21 -29.27 10.43
CA TYR A 591 -16.64 -29.40 10.73
C TYR A 591 -17.56 -28.94 9.60
N ASP A 592 -17.09 -27.92 8.80
CA ASP A 592 -17.80 -27.46 7.61
C ASP A 592 -16.84 -27.42 6.43
N VAL A 593 -17.32 -27.76 5.22
CA VAL A 593 -16.60 -27.59 3.97
C VAL A 593 -17.55 -27.05 2.91
N PHE A 594 -17.20 -25.91 2.35
CA PHE A 594 -17.85 -25.32 1.19
C PHE A 594 -17.17 -25.74 -0.11
N SER A 595 -17.94 -25.93 -1.16
CA SER A 595 -17.45 -26.13 -2.51
C SER A 595 -18.04 -25.10 -3.46
N PHE A 596 -17.24 -24.14 -3.92
CA PHE A 596 -17.66 -23.13 -4.89
C PHE A 596 -16.43 -22.59 -5.65
N GLY A 597 -15.77 -21.59 -5.13
CA GLY A 597 -14.50 -21.07 -5.63
C GLY A 597 -14.60 -20.15 -6.84
N PRO A 598 -13.46 -19.84 -7.42
CA PRO A 598 -12.13 -20.28 -7.02
C PRO A 598 -11.73 -19.79 -5.62
N TYR A 599 -10.74 -20.42 -4.98
CA TYR A 599 -10.10 -19.76 -3.86
C TYR A 599 -9.35 -18.53 -4.38
N LEU A 600 -9.32 -17.49 -3.57
CA LEU A 600 -8.77 -16.17 -3.95
C LEU A 600 -7.36 -16.00 -3.42
N ILE A 601 -7.10 -16.49 -2.22
CA ILE A 601 -5.82 -16.41 -1.52
C ILE A 601 -5.55 -17.75 -0.84
N LYS A 602 -4.31 -18.26 -0.97
CA LYS A 602 -3.77 -19.41 -0.26
C LYS A 602 -2.39 -19.05 0.28
N ASP A 603 -2.16 -19.23 1.59
CA ASP A 603 -0.88 -18.91 2.24
C ASP A 603 -0.41 -17.46 1.95
N GLY A 604 -1.32 -16.48 2.01
CA GLY A 604 -1.09 -15.07 1.71
C GLY A 604 -0.85 -14.74 0.22
N LYS A 605 -0.87 -15.73 -0.67
CA LYS A 605 -0.63 -15.53 -2.11
C LYS A 605 -1.93 -15.54 -2.90
N LEU A 606 -2.05 -14.61 -3.83
CA LEU A 606 -3.18 -14.54 -4.75
C LEU A 606 -3.23 -15.76 -5.67
N SER A 607 -4.43 -16.26 -5.91
CA SER A 607 -4.68 -17.40 -6.82
C SER A 607 -4.57 -16.96 -8.27
N GLU A 608 -3.79 -17.68 -9.08
CA GLU A 608 -3.72 -17.49 -10.53
C GLU A 608 -5.10 -17.64 -11.18
N LYS A 609 -5.91 -18.61 -10.75
CA LYS A 609 -7.27 -18.81 -11.26
C LYS A 609 -8.22 -17.64 -11.00
N ALA A 610 -8.01 -16.86 -9.93
CA ALA A 610 -8.80 -15.67 -9.69
C ALA A 610 -8.55 -14.60 -10.77
N TYR A 611 -7.36 -14.57 -11.38
CA TYR A 611 -7.02 -13.69 -12.49
C TYR A 611 -7.46 -14.23 -13.86
N GLU A 612 -7.48 -15.54 -14.04
CA GLU A 612 -7.88 -16.18 -15.29
C GLU A 612 -9.42 -16.32 -15.44
N SER A 613 -10.16 -16.23 -14.33
CA SER A 613 -11.62 -16.31 -14.34
C SER A 613 -12.23 -15.02 -14.89
N SER A 614 -13.28 -15.15 -15.68
CA SER A 614 -13.93 -14.11 -16.49
C SER A 614 -13.93 -12.69 -15.91
N ASP A 615 -13.61 -11.69 -16.75
CA ASP A 615 -13.67 -10.25 -16.46
C ASP A 615 -15.11 -9.71 -16.25
N THR A 616 -16.10 -10.57 -16.14
CA THR A 616 -17.49 -10.17 -15.97
C THR A 616 -17.72 -9.62 -14.58
N ARG A 617 -18.10 -8.35 -14.51
CA ARG A 617 -18.52 -7.70 -13.27
C ARG A 617 -19.86 -8.25 -12.81
N ASN A 618 -19.89 -8.69 -11.54
CA ASN A 618 -21.08 -9.24 -10.90
C ASN A 618 -21.13 -8.85 -9.41
N PRO A 619 -22.30 -8.90 -8.75
CA PRO A 619 -22.34 -8.97 -7.30
C PRO A 619 -21.55 -10.20 -6.85
N ARG A 620 -20.62 -10.04 -5.91
CA ARG A 620 -19.75 -11.11 -5.43
C ARG A 620 -19.62 -11.08 -3.93
N ALA A 621 -19.32 -12.25 -3.37
CA ALA A 621 -19.11 -12.42 -1.94
C ALA A 621 -17.90 -13.31 -1.69
N ALA A 622 -17.12 -13.00 -0.66
CA ALA A 622 -15.96 -13.78 -0.24
C ALA A 622 -15.85 -13.84 1.27
N VAL A 623 -15.25 -14.93 1.75
CA VAL A 623 -14.88 -15.14 3.15
C VAL A 623 -13.39 -15.48 3.21
N GLY A 624 -12.69 -14.97 4.20
CA GLY A 624 -11.27 -15.25 4.41
C GLY A 624 -10.87 -15.17 5.87
N MET A 625 -9.62 -15.49 6.14
CA MET A 625 -9.02 -15.50 7.46
C MET A 625 -7.68 -14.75 7.41
N VAL A 626 -7.47 -13.86 8.37
CA VAL A 626 -6.20 -13.20 8.63
C VAL A 626 -5.33 -14.09 9.51
N GLU A 627 -5.90 -14.54 10.61
CA GLU A 627 -5.35 -15.51 11.56
C GLU A 627 -6.48 -16.28 12.22
N PRO A 628 -6.24 -17.42 12.89
CA PRO A 628 -7.30 -18.17 13.56
C PRO A 628 -8.12 -17.29 14.52
N GLY A 629 -9.44 -17.29 14.33
CA GLY A 629 -10.36 -16.44 15.08
C GLY A 629 -10.54 -15.02 14.54
N HIS A 630 -9.75 -14.56 13.58
CA HIS A 630 -9.93 -13.29 12.89
C HIS A 630 -10.28 -13.51 11.41
N TYR A 631 -11.50 -13.18 11.03
CA TYR A 631 -12.02 -13.39 9.69
C TYR A 631 -12.40 -12.09 9.01
N VAL A 632 -12.39 -12.12 7.70
CA VAL A 632 -12.84 -11.04 6.83
C VAL A 632 -13.91 -11.58 5.89
N ALA A 633 -15.03 -10.86 5.78
CA ALA A 633 -16.03 -11.12 4.76
C ALA A 633 -16.21 -9.87 3.92
N ILE A 634 -16.22 -10.03 2.59
CA ILE A 634 -16.46 -8.92 1.66
C ILE A 634 -17.64 -9.26 0.76
N MET A 635 -18.58 -8.34 0.67
CA MET A 635 -19.70 -8.40 -0.27
C MET A 635 -19.73 -7.16 -1.13
N CYS A 636 -19.64 -7.33 -2.44
CA CYS A 636 -19.74 -6.27 -3.43
C CYS A 636 -21.14 -6.27 -4.06
N GLU A 637 -21.82 -5.15 -3.96
CA GLU A 637 -23.09 -4.95 -4.71
C GLU A 637 -22.80 -4.92 -6.22
N GLY A 638 -23.79 -5.25 -7.02
CA GLY A 638 -23.66 -5.16 -8.47
C GLY A 638 -25.01 -5.17 -9.18
N ARG A 639 -24.99 -4.96 -10.50
CA ARG A 639 -26.19 -4.85 -11.35
C ARG A 639 -27.12 -3.71 -10.92
N LEU A 640 -26.56 -2.69 -10.26
CA LEU A 640 -27.23 -1.46 -9.83
C LEU A 640 -26.63 -0.28 -10.60
N LYS A 641 -27.40 0.79 -10.78
CA LYS A 641 -26.88 2.03 -11.40
C LYS A 641 -25.70 2.61 -10.63
N ARG A 642 -25.71 2.49 -9.30
CA ARG A 642 -24.66 2.97 -8.38
C ARG A 642 -23.57 1.93 -8.07
N SER A 643 -23.71 0.71 -8.57
CA SER A 643 -22.75 -0.36 -8.34
C SER A 643 -22.83 -1.39 -9.45
N SER A 644 -21.81 -1.42 -10.31
CA SER A 644 -21.72 -2.34 -11.46
C SER A 644 -21.36 -3.76 -11.06
N GLY A 645 -20.80 -3.95 -9.87
CA GLY A 645 -20.19 -5.20 -9.40
C GLY A 645 -18.69 -5.26 -9.68
N VAL A 646 -18.07 -6.37 -9.32
CA VAL A 646 -16.63 -6.55 -9.43
C VAL A 646 -16.25 -7.80 -10.19
N THR A 647 -15.03 -7.82 -10.75
CA THR A 647 -14.39 -9.02 -11.30
C THR A 647 -13.91 -9.93 -10.17
N MET A 648 -13.51 -11.15 -10.49
CA MET A 648 -12.96 -12.07 -9.50
C MET A 648 -11.60 -11.59 -8.98
N SER A 649 -10.76 -11.07 -9.87
CA SER A 649 -9.46 -10.48 -9.53
C SER A 649 -9.60 -9.28 -8.59
N TYR A 650 -10.62 -8.45 -8.80
CA TYR A 650 -10.89 -7.32 -7.91
C TYR A 650 -11.30 -7.77 -6.50
N LEU A 651 -12.19 -8.76 -6.40
CA LEU A 651 -12.58 -9.35 -5.11
C LEU A 651 -11.37 -9.94 -4.36
N ALA A 652 -10.48 -10.62 -5.08
CA ALA A 652 -9.24 -11.17 -4.52
C ALA A 652 -8.31 -10.06 -3.97
N LYS A 653 -8.22 -8.91 -4.68
CA LYS A 653 -7.45 -7.75 -4.22
C LYS A 653 -8.03 -7.14 -2.94
N LEU A 654 -9.35 -7.02 -2.84
CA LEU A 654 -10.01 -6.54 -1.62
C LEU A 654 -9.69 -7.44 -0.42
N MET A 655 -9.75 -8.77 -0.60
CA MET A 655 -9.41 -9.73 0.44
C MET A 655 -7.92 -9.65 0.84
N ARG A 656 -7.03 -9.44 -0.12
CA ARG A 656 -5.60 -9.26 0.14
C ARG A 656 -5.31 -7.97 0.90
N ALA A 657 -6.00 -6.87 0.57
CA ALA A 657 -5.88 -5.59 1.28
C ALA A 657 -6.23 -5.69 2.77
N LYS A 658 -6.98 -6.72 3.14
CA LYS A 658 -7.29 -7.07 4.53
C LYS A 658 -6.30 -8.07 5.15
N ASN A 659 -5.17 -8.32 4.52
CA ASN A 659 -4.11 -9.24 4.98
C ASN A 659 -4.57 -10.69 5.15
N CYS A 660 -5.59 -11.12 4.41
CA CYS A 660 -6.06 -12.50 4.47
C CYS A 660 -4.95 -13.48 4.06
N GLN A 661 -4.70 -14.49 4.89
CA GLN A 661 -3.84 -15.62 4.56
C GLN A 661 -4.58 -16.66 3.74
N VAL A 662 -5.89 -16.75 3.95
CA VAL A 662 -6.82 -17.60 3.21
C VAL A 662 -8.00 -16.75 2.77
N ALA A 663 -8.44 -16.87 1.51
CA ALA A 663 -9.68 -16.24 1.05
C ALA A 663 -10.35 -17.08 -0.04
N PHE A 664 -11.66 -17.06 -0.05
CA PHE A 664 -12.48 -17.94 -0.88
C PHE A 664 -13.73 -17.22 -1.42
N ASN A 665 -13.96 -17.33 -2.72
CA ASN A 665 -15.18 -16.83 -3.35
C ASN A 665 -16.34 -17.78 -3.09
N ILE A 666 -17.41 -17.23 -2.54
CA ILE A 666 -18.69 -17.94 -2.32
C ILE A 666 -19.73 -17.49 -3.34
N ASP A 667 -20.95 -18.04 -3.29
CA ASP A 667 -21.98 -17.73 -4.28
C ASP A 667 -22.28 -16.21 -4.31
N GLY A 668 -22.40 -15.68 -5.51
CA GLY A 668 -22.62 -14.28 -5.79
C GLY A 668 -23.99 -13.96 -6.37
N GLY A 669 -24.07 -12.88 -7.12
CA GLY A 669 -25.30 -12.49 -7.81
C GLY A 669 -26.42 -12.15 -6.87
N GLN A 670 -27.59 -12.77 -7.08
CA GLN A 670 -28.79 -12.56 -6.25
C GLN A 670 -28.70 -13.20 -4.86
N THR A 671 -27.75 -14.10 -4.66
CA THR A 671 -27.53 -14.79 -3.38
C THR A 671 -26.66 -13.95 -2.41
N ALA A 672 -25.83 -13.06 -2.96
CA ALA A 672 -24.87 -12.27 -2.17
C ALA A 672 -25.59 -11.31 -1.21
N VAL A 673 -25.51 -11.60 0.08
CA VAL A 673 -26.16 -10.82 1.15
C VAL A 673 -25.25 -10.66 2.35
N VAL A 674 -25.37 -9.51 3.01
CA VAL A 674 -24.81 -9.22 4.35
C VAL A 674 -25.96 -8.86 5.26
N VAL A 675 -26.04 -9.57 6.40
CA VAL A 675 -27.07 -9.37 7.41
C VAL A 675 -26.41 -8.98 8.72
N PHE A 676 -26.93 -7.95 9.37
CA PHE A 676 -26.55 -7.51 10.70
C PHE A 676 -27.79 -7.41 11.58
N MET A 677 -27.76 -8.04 12.76
CA MET A 677 -28.89 -8.04 13.71
C MET A 677 -30.24 -8.40 13.08
N GLY A 678 -30.24 -9.32 12.08
CA GLY A 678 -31.43 -9.75 11.37
C GLY A 678 -31.94 -8.81 10.29
N LYS A 679 -31.21 -7.74 9.95
CA LYS A 679 -31.50 -6.82 8.83
C LYS A 679 -30.48 -6.99 7.73
N GLN A 680 -30.94 -7.16 6.48
CA GLN A 680 -30.06 -7.11 5.31
C GLN A 680 -29.58 -5.68 5.06
N LEU A 681 -28.27 -5.51 4.90
CA LEU A 681 -27.65 -4.18 4.71
C LEU A 681 -27.49 -3.80 3.23
N ASN A 682 -27.16 -4.75 2.38
CA ASN A 682 -26.89 -4.52 0.96
C ASN A 682 -28.17 -4.52 0.11
N GLN A 683 -28.06 -3.89 -1.06
CA GLN A 683 -29.11 -3.93 -2.08
C GLN A 683 -28.83 -5.05 -3.10
N ILE A 684 -29.89 -5.65 -3.60
CA ILE A 684 -29.84 -6.66 -4.66
C ILE A 684 -30.16 -5.98 -6.00
N GLY A 685 -29.24 -6.10 -6.96
CA GLY A 685 -29.46 -5.64 -8.32
C GLY A 685 -30.44 -6.52 -9.10
N ALA A 686 -31.10 -5.95 -10.08
CA ALA A 686 -32.10 -6.65 -10.89
C ALA A 686 -31.51 -7.91 -11.57
N TYR A 687 -32.26 -8.99 -11.49
CA TYR A 687 -31.92 -10.30 -12.08
C TYR A 687 -33.20 -10.87 -12.72
N ASP A 688 -33.08 -11.87 -13.59
CA ASP A 688 -34.18 -12.59 -14.28
C ASP A 688 -35.61 -12.00 -14.12
N GLY A 689 -36.03 -11.14 -15.06
CA GLY A 689 -37.34 -10.53 -15.02
C GLY A 689 -37.49 -9.33 -14.07
N GLY A 690 -36.38 -8.72 -13.62
CA GLY A 690 -36.38 -7.51 -12.80
C GLY A 690 -36.54 -7.73 -11.30
N LYS A 691 -36.35 -8.97 -10.81
CA LYS A 691 -36.40 -9.28 -9.38
C LYS A 691 -35.22 -8.64 -8.63
N THR A 692 -35.53 -8.03 -7.48
CA THR A 692 -34.55 -7.32 -6.62
C THR A 692 -34.50 -7.86 -5.19
N ASN A 693 -35.14 -8.99 -4.90
CA ASN A 693 -35.07 -9.67 -3.62
C ASN A 693 -33.94 -10.71 -3.59
N SER A 694 -33.43 -11.01 -2.41
CA SER A 694 -32.42 -12.04 -2.21
C SER A 694 -32.97 -13.42 -2.59
N ARG A 695 -32.06 -14.32 -2.96
CA ARG A 695 -32.42 -15.70 -3.23
C ARG A 695 -32.41 -16.47 -1.90
N PRO A 696 -33.51 -17.18 -1.57
CA PRO A 696 -33.59 -17.97 -0.35
C PRO A 696 -32.51 -19.07 -0.29
N THR A 697 -31.85 -19.22 0.86
CA THR A 697 -30.80 -20.22 1.15
C THR A 697 -31.23 -21.16 2.27
N SER A 698 -30.62 -22.33 2.37
CA SER A 698 -30.89 -23.27 3.45
C SER A 698 -30.09 -22.99 4.72
N GLU A 699 -29.10 -22.08 4.60
CA GLU A 699 -28.11 -21.82 5.63
C GLU A 699 -27.44 -20.47 5.40
N VAL A 700 -26.76 -19.97 6.41
CA VAL A 700 -25.86 -18.82 6.36
C VAL A 700 -24.53 -19.18 7.00
N VAL A 701 -23.45 -18.49 6.65
CA VAL A 701 -22.23 -18.46 7.44
C VAL A 701 -22.30 -17.25 8.37
N GLY A 702 -21.99 -17.44 9.65
CA GLY A 702 -22.16 -16.35 10.62
C GLY A 702 -21.35 -16.53 11.90
N ILE A 703 -21.33 -15.45 12.71
CA ILE A 703 -20.64 -15.35 13.99
C ILE A 703 -21.34 -14.32 14.89
N GLY A 704 -21.16 -14.50 16.20
CA GLY A 704 -21.80 -13.67 17.22
C GLY A 704 -23.28 -13.99 17.39
N PHE A 705 -23.74 -14.06 18.64
CA PHE A 705 -25.12 -14.41 18.98
C PHE A 705 -25.67 -13.43 20.00
N SER A 706 -26.90 -12.95 19.79
CA SER A 706 -27.56 -12.01 20.70
C SER A 706 -29.07 -12.19 20.66
N ASP A 707 -29.72 -12.16 21.81
CA ASP A 707 -31.18 -12.14 21.92
C ASP A 707 -31.84 -10.88 21.37
N GLN A 708 -31.01 -9.85 21.04
CA GLN A 708 -31.47 -8.62 20.41
C GLN A 708 -31.63 -8.73 18.88
N VAL A 709 -31.23 -9.85 18.26
CA VAL A 709 -31.35 -10.05 16.82
C VAL A 709 -32.84 -10.03 16.41
N GLY A 710 -33.19 -9.12 15.51
CA GLY A 710 -34.58 -8.89 15.07
C GLY A 710 -35.41 -8.03 16.02
N ILE A 711 -34.90 -7.64 17.18
CA ILE A 711 -35.51 -6.72 18.16
C ILE A 711 -34.85 -5.35 18.06
N TYR A 712 -33.52 -5.32 18.02
CA TYR A 712 -32.74 -4.08 17.87
C TYR A 712 -33.08 -3.41 16.54
N GLU A 713 -33.41 -2.10 16.60
CA GLU A 713 -33.68 -1.30 15.41
C GLU A 713 -32.35 -0.87 14.76
N VAL A 714 -31.96 -1.57 13.72
CA VAL A 714 -30.75 -1.26 12.94
C VAL A 714 -30.96 0.05 12.17
N LYS A 715 -30.19 1.07 12.51
CA LYS A 715 -30.23 2.41 11.90
C LYS A 715 -29.22 2.53 10.79
#